data_9e923189d12869c7bb7a3918cc3bd24d
#
_entry.id   9e923189d12869c7bb7a3918cc3bd24d
#
_cell.length_a   1.000
_cell.length_b   1.000
_cell.length_c   1.000
_cell.angle_alpha   90.00
_cell.angle_beta   90.00
_cell.angle_gamma   90.00
#
_symmetry.space_group_name_H-M   'P 1'
#
loop_
_entity.id
_entity.type
_entity.pdbx_description
1 polymer ?
#
loop_
_entity_poly.entity_id
_entity_poly.type
_entity_poly.pdbx_seq_one_letter_code
_entity_poly.pdbx_strand_id
1 'polypeptide(L)'
;MSLNAEQLFALLPSVYRNRDGDIGDPLQSLYAVLAQQLGIVEDNIQQLYDDQFIETCAPWVIPYIGDLIGYNSIYEIAATSDSRAEVANTIGYRRRKGTLLALEQVVADVSGRTTVAVEEFRRLITTESMRLVRPRHDSTLNLRRTSALDRLNTAFDPASRTIDVRRIAPRLRIAPDPDPAPLDISLHGPGRSNIPDIAIHLWRLKSRPVVNAPAFPVGAGRFMFSPLGANLPLFSDPPARASFSGLTTRIDVPEPIDRIEFARSLHHPHSPQFYGSAASILLIADGVPISASQIVCANLSELTPGGPWCTVPAGRIAIDPELGRIAFARDLPLPQSLRLNYSFGSAAEIGGGPYDRSASLTALNPAQASFFSLIGTNAPSLESAVAEWNTLVAATPNSNGIIVIPGFEQFAIDLTGLAAIQLPAGSNLTLVSGQPVPSGGLFDIIWNHSCATLTGSIEIVASAVPVQSTGEGPAAGQLLLSGLWLAGQISVSGGTATVQVLDSTLVPGLALTPAADPVSPGDPSICVTAVEVSLTVLRSITGPIAADSGGSTRVCSSIVDATSPCCVAYAAPDLASAGADLHIEDSTVVGKVHTRTIPLASNTIFFARRPYRDPWPAAVWASRRQTGCVRFCWLPFDSITPRRYLCLPPDAGSEAALTPKFISLRFGQPGYALLSGDVPLAIWHGADNGSQIGVYHQIQETEAVRNVQLRAPEYLPVALESGIFLHPSHPLQREGRLPSIVYGRLVPPPQCCDDTDNDRPSFYGIGTALI
;
A
#
# COMPACT_ATOMS: atom_id res chain seq x y z
N MET A 1 -16.38 -1.86 38.64
CA MET A 1 -16.43 -0.53 39.33
C MET A 1 -14.98 -0.25 39.74
N SER A 2 -14.28 0.59 39.02
CA SER A 2 -12.91 0.96 39.40
C SER A 2 -13.00 1.87 40.66
N LEU A 3 -12.33 1.46 41.73
CA LEU A 3 -12.17 2.28 42.92
C LEU A 3 -11.25 3.45 42.59
N ASN A 4 -11.83 4.61 42.34
CA ASN A 4 -11.07 5.81 42.05
C ASN A 4 -10.35 6.30 43.34
N ALA A 5 -9.30 7.08 43.21
CA ALA A 5 -8.50 7.61 44.33
C ALA A 5 -9.33 8.34 45.39
N GLU A 6 -10.35 9.10 44.99
CA GLU A 6 -11.24 9.81 45.89
C GLU A 6 -12.13 8.85 46.70
N GLN A 7 -12.61 7.78 46.08
CA GLN A 7 -13.42 6.76 46.76
C GLN A 7 -12.59 5.98 47.79
N LEU A 8 -11.35 5.63 47.45
CA LEU A 8 -10.40 5.00 48.39
C LEU A 8 -10.08 5.94 49.55
N PHE A 9 -9.79 7.19 49.27
CA PHE A 9 -9.53 8.21 50.31
C PHE A 9 -10.74 8.46 51.17
N ALA A 10 -11.96 8.40 50.62
CA ALA A 10 -13.21 8.56 51.34
C ALA A 10 -13.48 7.43 52.36
N LEU A 11 -12.85 6.24 52.23
CA LEU A 11 -12.94 5.16 53.19
C LEU A 11 -12.21 5.47 54.53
N LEU A 12 -11.31 6.48 54.51
CA LEU A 12 -10.66 6.93 55.74
C LEU A 12 -11.62 7.68 56.65
N PRO A 13 -11.49 7.53 57.96
CA PRO A 13 -12.22 8.36 58.93
C PRO A 13 -11.92 9.84 58.71
N SER A 14 -12.95 10.70 58.86
CA SER A 14 -12.87 12.14 58.59
C SER A 14 -11.75 12.86 59.35
N VAL A 15 -11.41 12.37 60.57
CA VAL A 15 -10.30 12.92 61.37
C VAL A 15 -8.95 12.86 60.60
N TYR A 16 -8.66 11.78 59.89
CA TYR A 16 -7.43 11.66 59.13
C TYR A 16 -7.47 12.52 57.87
N ARG A 17 -8.61 12.59 57.19
CA ARG A 17 -8.77 13.40 55.97
C ARG A 17 -8.64 14.89 56.27
N ASN A 18 -9.23 15.35 57.39
CA ASN A 18 -9.12 16.75 57.82
C ASN A 18 -7.70 17.15 58.21
N ARG A 19 -6.96 16.24 58.91
CA ARG A 19 -5.57 16.47 59.27
C ARG A 19 -4.66 16.46 58.04
N ASP A 20 -4.96 15.66 57.02
CA ASP A 20 -4.23 15.59 55.78
C ASP A 20 -4.34 16.92 55.03
N GLY A 21 -5.53 17.46 54.91
CA GLY A 21 -5.75 18.78 54.34
C GLY A 21 -5.01 19.93 55.04
N ASP A 22 -4.79 19.83 56.37
CA ASP A 22 -4.02 20.84 57.13
C ASP A 22 -2.51 20.83 56.80
N ILE A 23 -1.99 19.72 56.22
CA ILE A 23 -0.56 19.55 55.94
C ILE A 23 -0.26 19.41 54.42
N GLY A 24 -1.23 19.69 53.56
CA GLY A 24 -1.03 19.72 52.08
C GLY A 24 -1.23 18.37 51.39
N ASP A 25 -2.16 17.54 51.88
CA ASP A 25 -2.70 16.34 51.26
C ASP A 25 -1.68 15.22 50.88
N PRO A 26 -0.64 14.94 51.72
CA PRO A 26 0.32 13.88 51.43
C PRO A 26 -0.30 12.49 51.48
N LEU A 27 -1.28 12.25 52.36
CA LEU A 27 -1.98 10.98 52.47
C LEU A 27 -2.89 10.74 51.26
N GLN A 28 -3.57 11.79 50.79
CA GLN A 28 -4.36 11.73 49.57
C GLN A 28 -3.49 11.37 48.35
N SER A 29 -2.29 11.96 48.24
CA SER A 29 -1.32 11.64 47.21
C SER A 29 -0.86 10.17 47.27
N LEU A 30 -0.64 9.61 48.47
CA LEU A 30 -0.36 8.21 48.67
C LEU A 30 -1.52 7.32 48.20
N TYR A 31 -2.77 7.67 48.51
CA TYR A 31 -3.93 6.93 48.07
C TYR A 31 -4.15 7.02 46.55
N ALA A 32 -3.73 8.10 45.92
CA ALA A 32 -3.73 8.20 44.44
C ALA A 32 -2.75 7.15 43.81
N VAL A 33 -1.58 6.98 44.38
CA VAL A 33 -0.63 5.94 43.92
C VAL A 33 -1.18 4.52 44.17
N LEU A 34 -1.79 4.30 45.35
CA LEU A 34 -2.42 3.00 45.64
C LEU A 34 -3.59 2.71 44.69
N ALA A 35 -4.40 3.71 44.34
CA ALA A 35 -5.48 3.55 43.36
C ALA A 35 -4.95 3.17 41.97
N GLN A 36 -3.84 3.74 41.53
CA GLN A 36 -3.20 3.34 40.27
C GLN A 36 -2.79 1.87 40.28
N GLN A 37 -2.22 1.37 41.40
CA GLN A 37 -1.82 -0.04 41.50
C GLN A 37 -3.04 -0.98 41.57
N LEU A 38 -4.10 -0.56 42.25
CA LEU A 38 -5.38 -1.31 42.27
C LEU A 38 -6.02 -1.33 40.88
N GLY A 39 -5.96 -0.24 40.12
CA GLY A 39 -6.43 -0.18 38.72
C GLY A 39 -5.77 -1.24 37.85
N ILE A 40 -4.44 -1.43 37.97
CA ILE A 40 -3.73 -2.49 37.23
C ILE A 40 -4.25 -3.90 37.59
N VAL A 41 -4.58 -4.12 38.87
CA VAL A 41 -5.13 -5.42 39.31
C VAL A 41 -6.56 -5.62 38.78
N GLU A 42 -7.37 -4.57 38.78
CA GLU A 42 -8.73 -4.60 38.21
C GLU A 42 -8.68 -4.86 36.70
N ASP A 43 -7.80 -4.17 35.97
CA ASP A 43 -7.58 -4.38 34.52
C ASP A 43 -7.16 -5.81 34.23
N ASN A 44 -6.26 -6.38 35.03
CA ASN A 44 -5.85 -7.78 34.89
C ASN A 44 -7.00 -8.76 35.16
N ILE A 45 -7.87 -8.48 36.12
CA ILE A 45 -9.06 -9.31 36.39
C ILE A 45 -10.07 -9.20 35.23
N GLN A 46 -10.27 -8.00 34.70
CA GLN A 46 -11.11 -7.80 33.52
C GLN A 46 -10.54 -8.54 32.31
N GLN A 47 -9.21 -8.46 32.09
CA GLN A 47 -8.55 -9.19 31.01
C GLN A 47 -8.73 -10.70 31.16
N LEU A 48 -8.64 -11.26 32.38
CA LEU A 48 -8.89 -12.69 32.60
C LEU A 48 -10.33 -13.11 32.24
N TYR A 49 -11.29 -12.21 32.40
CA TYR A 49 -12.67 -12.45 31.95
C TYR A 49 -12.76 -12.37 30.41
N ASP A 50 -12.18 -11.36 29.81
CA ASP A 50 -12.17 -11.16 28.36
C ASP A 50 -11.42 -12.29 27.62
N ASP A 51 -10.40 -12.86 28.26
CA ASP A 51 -9.63 -14.01 27.75
C ASP A 51 -10.42 -15.32 27.63
N GLN A 52 -11.62 -15.39 28.20
CA GLN A 52 -12.52 -16.54 28.04
C GLN A 52 -13.27 -16.55 26.71
N PHE A 53 -13.28 -15.43 25.99
CA PHE A 53 -14.03 -15.27 24.74
C PHE A 53 -13.09 -15.00 23.56
N ILE A 54 -13.28 -15.75 22.49
CA ILE A 54 -12.43 -15.64 21.30
C ILE A 54 -12.46 -14.22 20.69
N GLU A 55 -13.55 -13.48 20.86
CA GLU A 55 -13.75 -12.15 20.34
C GLU A 55 -12.91 -11.09 21.07
N THR A 56 -12.68 -11.26 22.37
CA THR A 56 -12.07 -10.24 23.25
C THR A 56 -10.74 -10.67 23.86
N CYS A 57 -10.39 -11.94 23.78
CA CYS A 57 -9.18 -12.48 24.41
C CYS A 57 -7.89 -11.82 23.86
N ALA A 58 -6.85 -11.80 24.65
CA ALA A 58 -5.52 -11.40 24.20
C ALA A 58 -4.99 -12.36 23.10
N PRO A 59 -4.17 -11.90 22.14
CA PRO A 59 -3.67 -12.75 21.03
C PRO A 59 -2.98 -14.04 21.48
N TRP A 60 -2.23 -14.01 22.59
CA TRP A 60 -1.53 -15.18 23.12
C TRP A 60 -2.46 -16.28 23.68
N VAL A 61 -3.76 -15.97 23.94
CA VAL A 61 -4.77 -16.93 24.44
C VAL A 61 -5.40 -17.72 23.29
N ILE A 62 -5.42 -17.19 22.09
CA ILE A 62 -6.08 -17.79 20.92
C ILE A 62 -5.67 -19.25 20.68
N PRO A 63 -4.37 -19.65 20.72
CA PRO A 63 -3.98 -21.04 20.57
C PRO A 63 -4.59 -21.96 21.62
N TYR A 64 -4.73 -21.52 22.87
CA TYR A 64 -5.33 -22.31 23.93
C TYR A 64 -6.83 -22.54 23.71
N ILE A 65 -7.56 -21.51 23.26
CA ILE A 65 -8.97 -21.68 22.85
C ILE A 65 -9.05 -22.62 21.65
N GLY A 66 -8.12 -22.49 20.71
CA GLY A 66 -7.99 -23.40 19.57
C GLY A 66 -7.83 -24.85 19.98
N ASP A 67 -6.95 -25.14 20.92
CA ASP A 67 -6.72 -26.50 21.42
C ASP A 67 -7.98 -27.12 22.00
N LEU A 68 -8.82 -26.37 22.71
CA LEU A 68 -10.07 -26.85 23.28
C LEU A 68 -11.07 -27.33 22.20
N ILE A 69 -11.02 -26.77 21.01
CA ILE A 69 -11.87 -27.16 19.87
C ILE A 69 -11.14 -28.10 18.90
N GLY A 70 -9.89 -28.50 19.23
CA GLY A 70 -9.06 -29.33 18.38
C GLY A 70 -8.58 -28.63 17.10
N TYR A 71 -8.38 -27.34 17.15
CA TYR A 71 -7.74 -26.58 16.07
C TYR A 71 -6.23 -26.81 16.12
N ASN A 72 -5.62 -27.05 14.96
CA ASN A 72 -4.18 -27.15 14.83
C ASN A 72 -3.67 -25.83 14.21
N SER A 73 -2.80 -25.12 14.91
CA SER A 73 -2.19 -23.89 14.37
C SER A 73 -1.35 -24.22 13.14
N ILE A 74 -1.35 -23.30 12.19
CA ILE A 74 -0.44 -23.25 11.05
C ILE A 74 0.56 -22.09 11.26
N TYR A 75 1.41 -21.83 10.29
CA TYR A 75 2.38 -20.75 10.41
C TYR A 75 1.70 -19.41 10.70
N GLU A 76 2.18 -18.70 11.72
CA GLU A 76 1.72 -17.36 12.02
C GLU A 76 2.20 -16.38 10.94
N ILE A 77 1.27 -15.55 10.43
CA ILE A 77 1.55 -14.49 9.48
C ILE A 77 1.41 -13.16 10.23
N ALA A 78 2.53 -12.56 10.58
CA ALA A 78 2.58 -11.35 11.42
C ALA A 78 1.76 -10.17 10.89
N ALA A 79 1.55 -10.09 9.57
CA ALA A 79 0.87 -8.96 8.93
C ALA A 79 -0.63 -9.14 8.70
N THR A 80 -1.18 -10.37 8.83
CA THR A 80 -2.54 -10.64 8.30
C THR A 80 -3.51 -11.28 9.26
N SER A 81 -3.07 -11.99 10.28
CA SER A 81 -4.03 -12.63 11.15
C SER A 81 -3.44 -12.99 12.51
N ASP A 82 -3.96 -12.42 13.42
CA ASP A 82 -4.45 -13.14 14.55
C ASP A 82 -5.30 -14.33 14.02
N SER A 83 -4.91 -15.56 14.33
CA SER A 83 -5.69 -16.77 13.95
C SER A 83 -7.10 -16.79 14.55
N ARG A 84 -7.54 -15.70 15.14
CA ARG A 84 -8.80 -15.48 15.84
C ARG A 84 -10.01 -15.80 14.97
N ALA A 85 -10.05 -15.26 13.73
CA ALA A 85 -11.16 -15.50 12.83
C ALA A 85 -11.27 -16.98 12.45
N GLU A 86 -10.15 -17.63 12.17
CA GLU A 86 -10.11 -19.05 11.85
C GLU A 86 -10.56 -19.91 13.04
N VAL A 87 -10.04 -19.63 14.25
CA VAL A 87 -10.44 -20.35 15.48
C VAL A 87 -11.92 -20.14 15.78
N ALA A 88 -12.40 -18.91 15.73
CA ALA A 88 -13.81 -18.57 15.97
C ALA A 88 -14.77 -19.34 15.02
N ASN A 89 -14.39 -19.50 13.77
CA ASN A 89 -15.21 -20.12 12.74
C ASN A 89 -14.99 -21.65 12.59
N THR A 90 -13.98 -22.25 13.23
CA THR A 90 -13.56 -23.65 13.04
C THR A 90 -14.72 -24.65 13.14
N ILE A 91 -15.59 -24.50 14.13
CA ILE A 91 -16.75 -25.39 14.30
C ILE A 91 -17.73 -25.24 13.13
N GLY A 92 -17.95 -23.99 12.70
CA GLY A 92 -18.79 -23.67 11.52
C GLY A 92 -18.24 -24.32 10.24
N TYR A 93 -16.93 -24.27 10.04
CA TYR A 93 -16.24 -24.90 8.91
C TYR A 93 -16.39 -26.41 8.89
N ARG A 94 -16.13 -27.05 10.04
CA ARG A 94 -16.24 -28.53 10.16
C ARG A 94 -17.64 -29.03 9.90
N ARG A 95 -18.69 -28.29 10.30
CA ARG A 95 -20.08 -28.60 10.03
C ARG A 95 -20.46 -28.49 8.55
N ARG A 96 -19.75 -27.65 7.78
CA ARG A 96 -20.00 -27.39 6.36
C ARG A 96 -18.88 -27.89 5.44
N LYS A 97 -18.04 -28.77 5.96
CA LYS A 97 -16.93 -29.38 5.21
C LYS A 97 -17.41 -29.92 3.87
N GLY A 98 -16.65 -29.66 2.81
CA GLY A 98 -16.99 -30.10 1.45
C GLY A 98 -17.88 -29.11 0.67
N THR A 99 -18.23 -27.95 1.24
CA THR A 99 -18.96 -26.91 0.51
C THR A 99 -18.03 -25.80 0.06
N LEU A 100 -18.30 -25.20 -1.11
CA LEU A 100 -17.53 -24.03 -1.61
C LEU A 100 -17.55 -22.88 -0.62
N LEU A 101 -18.70 -22.64 0.01
CA LEU A 101 -18.86 -21.56 0.98
C LEU A 101 -17.91 -21.70 2.18
N ALA A 102 -17.76 -22.91 2.73
CA ALA A 102 -16.82 -23.16 3.81
C ALA A 102 -15.37 -23.00 3.32
N LEU A 103 -15.07 -23.46 2.10
CA LEU A 103 -13.73 -23.34 1.53
C LEU A 103 -13.33 -21.87 1.30
N GLU A 104 -14.23 -21.06 0.71
CA GLU A 104 -13.98 -19.60 0.55
C GLU A 104 -13.70 -18.92 1.86
N GLN A 105 -14.52 -19.19 2.89
CA GLN A 105 -14.38 -18.55 4.19
C GLN A 105 -13.09 -18.99 4.90
N VAL A 106 -12.79 -20.29 4.94
CA VAL A 106 -11.56 -20.83 5.52
C VAL A 106 -10.34 -20.18 4.88
N VAL A 107 -10.32 -20.14 3.54
CA VAL A 107 -9.18 -19.58 2.82
C VAL A 107 -9.07 -18.07 3.04
N ALA A 108 -10.19 -17.37 3.12
CA ALA A 108 -10.20 -15.93 3.42
C ALA A 108 -9.66 -15.65 4.83
N ASP A 109 -10.09 -16.41 5.85
CA ASP A 109 -9.65 -16.22 7.23
C ASP A 109 -8.15 -16.60 7.40
N VAL A 110 -7.71 -17.68 6.73
CA VAL A 110 -6.31 -18.13 6.76
C VAL A 110 -5.36 -17.18 6.04
N SER A 111 -5.78 -16.61 4.91
CA SER A 111 -4.92 -15.75 4.10
C SER A 111 -5.06 -14.27 4.39
N GLY A 112 -6.12 -13.86 5.09
CA GLY A 112 -6.48 -12.45 5.27
C GLY A 112 -6.83 -11.74 3.95
N ARG A 113 -7.26 -12.50 2.92
CA ARG A 113 -7.50 -12.01 1.55
C ARG A 113 -8.88 -12.39 1.06
N THR A 114 -9.45 -11.56 0.20
CA THR A 114 -10.68 -11.89 -0.50
C THR A 114 -10.46 -13.13 -1.37
N THR A 115 -11.37 -14.07 -1.27
CA THR A 115 -11.26 -15.39 -1.92
C THR A 115 -12.52 -15.73 -2.70
N VAL A 116 -12.34 -16.37 -3.86
CA VAL A 116 -13.41 -17.00 -4.66
C VAL A 116 -13.00 -18.42 -4.95
N ALA A 117 -13.83 -19.38 -4.61
CA ALA A 117 -13.65 -20.78 -4.98
C ALA A 117 -14.55 -21.17 -6.16
N VAL A 118 -13.98 -21.80 -7.16
CA VAL A 118 -14.67 -22.15 -8.40
C VAL A 118 -14.53 -23.65 -8.67
N GLU A 119 -15.65 -24.33 -8.87
CA GLU A 119 -15.68 -25.74 -9.29
C GLU A 119 -15.40 -25.85 -10.80
N GLU A 120 -14.13 -25.98 -11.18
CA GLU A 120 -13.72 -26.05 -12.58
C GLU A 120 -14.23 -27.30 -13.28
N PHE A 121 -14.45 -28.40 -12.55
CA PHE A 121 -15.03 -29.62 -13.13
C PHE A 121 -16.44 -29.42 -13.70
N ARG A 122 -17.20 -28.43 -13.24
CA ARG A 122 -18.51 -28.06 -13.80
C ARG A 122 -18.39 -27.36 -15.15
N ARG A 123 -17.23 -26.82 -15.46
CA ARG A 123 -16.93 -26.10 -16.70
C ARG A 123 -16.28 -26.98 -17.76
N LEU A 124 -16.04 -28.26 -17.46
CA LEU A 124 -15.46 -29.19 -18.41
C LEU A 124 -16.42 -29.46 -19.56
N ILE A 125 -15.88 -29.41 -20.77
CA ILE A 125 -16.59 -29.86 -21.98
C ILE A 125 -16.75 -31.38 -21.89
N THR A 126 -17.99 -31.84 -21.92
CA THR A 126 -18.31 -33.26 -21.98
C THR A 126 -18.91 -33.57 -23.34
N THR A 127 -18.45 -34.65 -23.98
CA THR A 127 -19.11 -35.16 -25.15
C THR A 127 -20.49 -35.67 -24.77
N GLU A 128 -21.53 -35.19 -25.44
CA GLU A 128 -22.89 -35.68 -25.23
C GLU A 128 -23.07 -37.08 -25.77
N SER A 129 -23.65 -37.95 -24.97
CA SER A 129 -24.11 -39.25 -25.42
C SER A 129 -25.61 -39.15 -25.72
N MET A 130 -26.08 -39.74 -26.83
CA MET A 130 -27.50 -39.78 -27.16
C MET A 130 -28.35 -40.44 -26.08
N ARG A 131 -27.75 -41.24 -25.18
CA ARG A 131 -28.42 -41.84 -24.02
C ARG A 131 -28.43 -40.96 -22.77
N LEU A 132 -27.63 -39.86 -22.74
CA LEU A 132 -27.47 -38.97 -21.61
C LEU A 132 -27.34 -37.52 -22.12
N VAL A 133 -28.44 -36.98 -22.60
CA VAL A 133 -28.51 -35.60 -23.08
C VAL A 133 -28.52 -34.65 -21.89
N ARG A 134 -27.58 -33.69 -21.86
CA ARG A 134 -27.46 -32.65 -20.84
C ARG A 134 -27.72 -31.26 -21.44
N PRO A 135 -28.99 -30.89 -21.68
CA PRO A 135 -29.35 -29.68 -22.46
C PRO A 135 -28.98 -28.36 -21.75
N ARG A 136 -28.53 -28.39 -20.49
CA ARG A 136 -28.09 -27.20 -19.72
C ARG A 136 -26.56 -27.05 -19.67
N HIS A 137 -25.82 -27.94 -20.32
CA HIS A 137 -24.36 -27.87 -20.40
C HIS A 137 -23.94 -27.16 -21.69
N ASP A 138 -23.76 -25.84 -21.60
CA ASP A 138 -23.20 -25.08 -22.71
C ASP A 138 -21.72 -25.43 -22.90
N SER A 139 -21.41 -26.19 -23.94
CA SER A 139 -20.04 -26.62 -24.25
C SER A 139 -19.30 -25.70 -25.23
N THR A 140 -19.94 -24.62 -25.69
CA THR A 140 -19.34 -23.69 -26.65
C THR A 140 -19.29 -22.25 -26.13
N LEU A 141 -18.15 -21.61 -26.32
CA LEU A 141 -17.98 -20.19 -26.00
C LEU A 141 -18.78 -19.33 -26.98
N ASN A 142 -19.71 -18.51 -26.46
CA ASN A 142 -20.45 -17.57 -27.28
C ASN A 142 -19.65 -16.27 -27.47
N LEU A 143 -18.95 -16.15 -28.59
CA LEU A 143 -18.10 -14.98 -28.94
C LEU A 143 -18.90 -13.67 -29.11
N ARG A 144 -20.23 -13.73 -29.19
CA ARG A 144 -21.07 -12.52 -29.22
C ARG A 144 -21.26 -11.89 -27.84
N ARG A 145 -20.94 -12.61 -26.77
CA ARG A 145 -20.95 -12.08 -25.40
C ARG A 145 -19.59 -11.47 -25.09
N THR A 146 -19.36 -10.23 -25.51
CA THR A 146 -18.09 -9.51 -25.28
C THR A 146 -17.69 -9.46 -23.80
N SER A 147 -18.66 -9.32 -22.90
CA SER A 147 -18.41 -9.36 -21.45
C SER A 147 -17.91 -10.71 -20.92
N ALA A 148 -18.17 -11.80 -21.63
CA ALA A 148 -17.60 -13.10 -21.28
C ALA A 148 -16.12 -13.18 -21.68
N LEU A 149 -15.74 -12.55 -22.80
CA LEU A 149 -14.36 -12.49 -23.27
C LEU A 149 -13.47 -11.69 -22.32
N ASP A 150 -14.00 -10.61 -21.75
CA ASP A 150 -13.27 -9.78 -20.76
C ASP A 150 -12.98 -10.51 -19.45
N ARG A 151 -13.70 -11.61 -19.19
CA ARG A 151 -13.55 -12.43 -17.97
C ARG A 151 -12.73 -13.69 -18.14
N LEU A 152 -12.17 -13.92 -19.33
CA LEU A 152 -11.34 -15.11 -19.58
C LEU A 152 -10.18 -15.17 -18.58
N ASN A 153 -9.93 -16.36 -18.04
CA ASN A 153 -8.90 -16.65 -17.03
C ASN A 153 -9.07 -15.92 -15.69
N THR A 154 -10.23 -15.34 -15.41
CA THR A 154 -10.58 -14.82 -14.07
C THR A 154 -11.42 -15.82 -13.29
N ALA A 155 -11.67 -15.57 -12.02
CA ALA A 155 -12.60 -16.35 -11.19
C ALA A 155 -14.03 -16.41 -11.76
N PHE A 156 -14.40 -15.38 -12.51
CA PHE A 156 -15.75 -15.22 -13.11
C PHE A 156 -15.80 -15.58 -14.59
N ASP A 157 -14.81 -16.32 -15.08
CA ASP A 157 -14.74 -16.79 -16.47
C ASP A 157 -15.86 -17.82 -16.73
N PRO A 158 -16.80 -17.55 -17.64
CA PRO A 158 -17.87 -18.49 -17.97
C PRO A 158 -17.48 -19.52 -19.05
N ALA A 159 -16.24 -19.48 -19.55
CA ALA A 159 -15.81 -20.32 -20.66
C ALA A 159 -15.71 -21.78 -20.25
N SER A 160 -16.10 -22.64 -21.16
CA SER A 160 -15.93 -24.10 -21.02
C SER A 160 -14.45 -24.48 -21.17
N ARG A 161 -13.99 -25.45 -20.42
CA ARG A 161 -12.61 -25.89 -20.33
C ARG A 161 -12.40 -27.29 -20.86
N THR A 162 -11.19 -27.59 -21.34
CA THR A 162 -10.76 -28.93 -21.76
C THR A 162 -9.60 -29.42 -20.93
N ILE A 163 -9.50 -30.71 -20.69
CA ILE A 163 -8.39 -31.36 -20.02
C ILE A 163 -7.29 -31.64 -21.04
N ASP A 164 -6.05 -31.26 -20.78
CA ASP A 164 -4.89 -31.68 -21.55
C ASP A 164 -4.28 -32.95 -20.94
N VAL A 165 -4.70 -34.08 -21.46
CA VAL A 165 -4.20 -35.40 -21.00
C VAL A 165 -2.73 -35.64 -21.27
N ARG A 166 -2.06 -34.78 -22.08
CA ARG A 166 -0.64 -34.90 -22.40
C ARG A 166 0.23 -34.24 -21.33
N ARG A 167 -0.33 -33.37 -20.50
CA ARG A 167 0.36 -32.63 -19.45
C ARG A 167 -0.13 -33.06 -18.08
N ILE A 168 0.10 -34.31 -17.72
CA ILE A 168 -0.21 -34.80 -16.38
C ILE A 168 0.95 -34.45 -15.47
N ALA A 169 0.77 -33.46 -14.59
CA ALA A 169 1.75 -33.15 -13.56
C ALA A 169 1.83 -34.28 -12.53
N PRO A 170 3.01 -34.58 -11.98
CA PRO A 170 3.13 -35.54 -10.87
C PRO A 170 2.31 -35.04 -9.68
N ARG A 171 1.66 -35.97 -8.96
CA ARG A 171 0.97 -35.63 -7.71
C ARG A 171 1.96 -35.03 -6.74
N LEU A 172 1.70 -33.84 -6.22
CA LEU A 172 2.43 -33.29 -5.09
C LEU A 172 2.19 -34.24 -3.91
N ARG A 173 3.18 -35.09 -3.60
CA ARG A 173 3.18 -35.83 -2.33
C ARG A 173 3.65 -34.83 -1.28
N ILE A 174 2.75 -34.39 -0.42
CA ILE A 174 3.12 -33.79 0.86
C ILE A 174 3.69 -34.96 1.67
N ALA A 175 5.00 -35.21 1.55
CA ALA A 175 5.68 -36.08 2.47
C ALA A 175 5.85 -35.31 3.81
N PRO A 176 5.55 -35.92 4.94
CA PRO A 176 5.94 -35.36 6.22
C PRO A 176 7.44 -35.56 6.41
N ASP A 177 8.25 -34.76 5.74
CA ASP A 177 9.70 -34.78 5.88
C ASP A 177 10.12 -33.59 6.76
N PRO A 178 10.92 -33.83 7.83
CA PRO A 178 11.37 -32.77 8.73
C PRO A 178 12.35 -31.78 8.09
N ASP A 179 12.79 -32.02 6.84
CA ASP A 179 13.63 -31.11 6.08
C ASP A 179 12.83 -30.68 4.83
N PRO A 180 12.14 -29.52 4.85
CA PRO A 180 11.35 -29.10 3.71
C PRO A 180 12.29 -28.73 2.57
N ALA A 181 12.52 -29.67 1.66
CA ALA A 181 12.92 -29.28 0.31
C ALA A 181 11.96 -28.20 -0.18
N PRO A 182 12.43 -27.13 -0.83
CA PRO A 182 11.56 -26.05 -1.28
C PRO A 182 10.41 -26.70 -2.05
N LEU A 183 9.20 -26.57 -1.49
CA LEU A 183 7.98 -26.99 -2.15
C LEU A 183 7.99 -26.30 -3.52
N ASP A 184 7.90 -27.09 -4.57
CA ASP A 184 7.75 -26.58 -5.93
C ASP A 184 6.36 -25.96 -6.04
N ILE A 185 6.26 -24.75 -5.46
CA ILE A 185 5.05 -23.94 -5.47
C ILE A 185 5.01 -23.33 -6.86
N SER A 186 4.52 -24.07 -7.84
CA SER A 186 4.01 -23.39 -9.01
C SER A 186 2.80 -22.57 -8.52
N LEU A 187 3.02 -21.27 -8.32
CA LEU A 187 2.00 -20.29 -7.94
C LEU A 187 0.82 -20.27 -8.94
N HIS A 188 0.99 -20.92 -10.05
CA HIS A 188 0.02 -21.27 -11.07
C HIS A 188 0.01 -22.77 -11.26
N GLY A 189 -0.43 -23.50 -10.23
CA GLY A 189 -0.67 -24.93 -10.35
C GLY A 189 -1.92 -25.19 -11.18
N PRO A 190 -1.81 -25.52 -12.49
CA PRO A 190 -2.99 -25.76 -13.33
C PRO A 190 -3.70 -27.07 -12.95
N GLY A 191 -3.44 -27.61 -11.75
CA GLY A 191 -3.86 -28.95 -11.39
C GLY A 191 -3.11 -30.02 -12.17
N ARG A 192 -3.42 -31.28 -11.87
CA ARG A 192 -2.75 -32.44 -12.47
C ARG A 192 -2.92 -32.53 -14.00
N SER A 193 -4.00 -31.98 -14.52
CA SER A 193 -4.40 -32.09 -15.93
C SER A 193 -4.73 -30.75 -16.56
N ASN A 194 -3.88 -29.72 -16.35
CA ASN A 194 -3.98 -28.32 -16.78
C ASN A 194 -5.07 -27.46 -16.07
N ILE A 195 -6.02 -28.08 -15.41
CA ILE A 195 -7.01 -27.39 -14.56
C ILE A 195 -7.19 -28.16 -13.27
N PRO A 196 -7.32 -27.49 -12.10
CA PRO A 196 -7.66 -28.14 -10.85
C PRO A 196 -9.15 -28.51 -10.84
N ASP A 197 -9.57 -29.42 -9.97
CA ASP A 197 -10.99 -29.68 -9.74
C ASP A 197 -11.68 -28.46 -9.15
N ILE A 198 -11.01 -27.80 -8.19
CA ILE A 198 -11.45 -26.55 -7.57
C ILE A 198 -10.34 -25.52 -7.70
N ALA A 199 -10.65 -24.38 -8.32
CA ALA A 199 -9.78 -23.22 -8.39
C ALA A 199 -10.07 -22.28 -7.21
N ILE A 200 -9.03 -21.93 -6.45
CA ILE A 200 -9.08 -20.97 -5.36
C ILE A 200 -8.39 -19.70 -5.85
N HIS A 201 -9.16 -18.63 -6.00
CA HIS A 201 -8.68 -17.35 -6.46
C HIS A 201 -8.50 -16.42 -5.29
N LEU A 202 -7.31 -15.84 -5.13
CA LEU A 202 -6.91 -14.92 -4.05
C LEU A 202 -6.61 -13.53 -4.62
N TRP A 203 -7.18 -12.49 -4.04
CA TRP A 203 -6.88 -11.11 -4.42
C TRP A 203 -5.72 -10.55 -3.61
N ARG A 204 -4.70 -10.10 -4.30
CA ARG A 204 -3.47 -9.53 -3.72
C ARG A 204 -3.63 -8.05 -3.36
N LEU A 205 -4.51 -7.35 -4.08
CA LEU A 205 -4.83 -5.95 -3.84
C LEU A 205 -5.98 -5.83 -2.86
N LYS A 206 -5.95 -4.76 -2.06
CA LYS A 206 -7.05 -4.34 -1.19
C LYS A 206 -7.63 -3.04 -1.72
N SER A 207 -8.94 -2.89 -1.60
CA SER A 207 -9.63 -1.63 -1.84
C SER A 207 -9.34 -0.65 -0.71
N ARG A 208 -9.07 0.62 -1.06
CA ARG A 208 -8.80 1.70 -0.12
C ARG A 208 -9.82 2.80 -0.33
N PRO A 209 -10.82 2.93 0.54
CA PRO A 209 -11.84 3.94 0.40
C PRO A 209 -11.31 5.33 0.72
N VAL A 210 -11.67 6.28 -0.10
CA VAL A 210 -11.47 7.72 0.09
C VAL A 210 -12.85 8.36 0.14
N VAL A 211 -13.15 9.03 1.24
CA VAL A 211 -14.47 9.60 1.51
C VAL A 211 -14.37 11.11 1.50
N ASN A 212 -15.38 11.77 0.90
CA ASN A 212 -15.54 13.23 0.88
C ASN A 212 -14.34 14.00 0.30
N ALA A 213 -13.59 13.41 -0.63
CA ALA A 213 -12.47 14.10 -1.28
C ALA A 213 -12.95 15.13 -2.31
N PRO A 214 -12.27 16.28 -2.46
CA PRO A 214 -12.60 17.22 -3.51
C PRO A 214 -12.19 16.65 -4.89
N ALA A 215 -13.03 16.90 -5.90
CA ALA A 215 -12.70 16.56 -7.27
C ALA A 215 -11.62 17.49 -7.83
N PHE A 216 -10.58 16.96 -8.44
CA PHE A 216 -9.52 17.76 -9.04
C PHE A 216 -10.00 18.40 -10.37
N PRO A 217 -10.04 19.75 -10.51
CA PRO A 217 -10.53 20.41 -11.71
C PRO A 217 -9.45 20.40 -12.82
N VAL A 218 -9.81 19.96 -14.03
CA VAL A 218 -8.89 19.94 -15.20
C VAL A 218 -9.27 21.01 -16.23
N GLY A 219 -10.50 21.53 -16.14
CA GLY A 219 -11.00 22.54 -17.06
C GLY A 219 -12.52 22.60 -17.05
N ALA A 220 -13.13 23.37 -17.94
CA ALA A 220 -14.57 23.61 -17.97
C ALA A 220 -15.38 22.30 -17.94
N GLY A 221 -15.98 21.99 -16.79
CA GLY A 221 -16.82 20.81 -16.58
C GLY A 221 -16.10 19.46 -16.55
N ARG A 222 -14.76 19.45 -16.44
CA ARG A 222 -13.94 18.23 -16.40
C ARG A 222 -13.21 18.14 -15.07
N PHE A 223 -13.28 16.96 -14.44
CA PHE A 223 -12.68 16.70 -13.15
C PHE A 223 -12.02 15.32 -13.12
N MET A 224 -11.11 15.11 -12.19
CA MET A 224 -10.47 13.82 -11.92
C MET A 224 -10.69 13.39 -10.47
N PHE A 225 -10.73 12.07 -10.27
CA PHE A 225 -10.83 11.48 -8.92
C PHE A 225 -9.50 11.61 -8.15
N SER A 226 -8.38 11.47 -8.85
CA SER A 226 -7.07 11.60 -8.21
C SER A 226 -6.80 13.04 -7.79
N PRO A 227 -6.41 13.28 -6.53
CA PRO A 227 -6.04 14.62 -6.07
C PRO A 227 -4.74 15.16 -6.72
N LEU A 228 -3.98 14.29 -7.40
CA LEU A 228 -2.78 14.65 -8.17
C LEU A 228 -3.11 15.05 -9.62
N GLY A 229 -4.37 15.07 -10.04
CA GLY A 229 -4.76 15.39 -11.40
C GLY A 229 -4.31 14.38 -12.46
N ALA A 230 -4.12 13.12 -12.06
CA ALA A 230 -3.67 12.04 -12.94
C ALA A 230 -4.69 10.92 -13.03
N ASN A 231 -4.63 10.11 -14.09
CA ASN A 231 -5.50 8.94 -14.23
C ASN A 231 -5.34 7.97 -13.05
N LEU A 232 -6.46 7.50 -12.52
CA LEU A 232 -6.53 6.57 -11.41
C LEU A 232 -7.66 5.56 -11.66
N PRO A 233 -7.37 4.26 -11.87
CA PRO A 233 -8.42 3.25 -11.96
C PRO A 233 -9.20 3.14 -10.65
N LEU A 234 -10.52 3.24 -10.74
CA LEU A 234 -11.40 3.09 -9.58
C LEU A 234 -11.65 1.63 -9.26
N PHE A 235 -11.69 1.30 -7.98
CA PHE A 235 -11.88 -0.06 -7.48
C PHE A 235 -13.28 -0.25 -6.91
N SER A 236 -13.75 -1.49 -7.00
CA SER A 236 -14.88 -1.93 -6.20
C SER A 236 -14.48 -1.93 -4.72
N ASP A 237 -15.36 -1.41 -3.87
CA ASP A 237 -15.20 -1.46 -2.41
C ASP A 237 -16.11 -2.55 -1.86
N PRO A 238 -15.54 -3.73 -1.52
CA PRO A 238 -16.35 -4.85 -1.06
C PRO A 238 -17.04 -4.49 0.26
N PRO A 239 -18.37 -4.66 0.36
CA PRO A 239 -19.06 -4.46 1.63
C PRO A 239 -18.60 -5.51 2.65
N ALA A 240 -18.57 -5.13 3.92
CA ALA A 240 -18.32 -6.07 5.01
C ALA A 240 -19.36 -7.20 4.98
N ARG A 241 -18.91 -8.45 4.88
CA ARG A 241 -19.79 -9.62 4.78
C ARG A 241 -19.85 -10.36 6.10
N ALA A 242 -21.06 -10.76 6.50
CA ALA A 242 -21.21 -11.70 7.59
C ALA A 242 -20.69 -13.09 7.19
N SER A 243 -20.09 -13.81 8.13
CA SER A 243 -19.66 -15.19 7.92
C SER A 243 -20.80 -16.04 7.39
N PHE A 244 -20.52 -16.85 6.37
CA PHE A 244 -21.47 -17.77 5.73
C PHE A 244 -22.71 -17.11 5.10
N SER A 245 -22.65 -15.83 4.73
CA SER A 245 -23.79 -15.13 4.09
C SER A 245 -24.07 -15.53 2.65
N GLY A 246 -23.14 -16.20 1.97
CA GLY A 246 -23.25 -16.64 0.59
C GLY A 246 -21.89 -16.75 -0.10
N LEU A 247 -21.86 -17.24 -1.34
CA LEU A 247 -20.63 -17.27 -2.15
C LEU A 247 -20.21 -15.86 -2.55
N THR A 248 -18.90 -15.67 -2.69
CA THR A 248 -18.30 -14.40 -3.11
C THR A 248 -18.68 -14.08 -4.55
N THR A 249 -19.21 -12.89 -4.75
CA THR A 249 -19.62 -12.37 -6.06
C THR A 249 -18.64 -11.29 -6.55
N ARG A 250 -18.87 -10.77 -7.73
CA ARG A 250 -17.96 -9.77 -8.33
C ARG A 250 -17.90 -8.44 -7.57
N ILE A 251 -18.96 -8.03 -6.89
CA ILE A 251 -18.92 -6.81 -6.05
C ILE A 251 -18.16 -7.01 -4.74
N ASP A 252 -17.96 -8.26 -4.35
CA ASP A 252 -17.28 -8.61 -3.10
C ASP A 252 -15.76 -8.71 -3.28
N VAL A 253 -15.23 -8.49 -4.48
CA VAL A 253 -13.79 -8.59 -4.77
C VAL A 253 -13.18 -7.22 -5.08
N PRO A 254 -11.98 -6.91 -4.57
CA PRO A 254 -11.31 -5.64 -4.82
C PRO A 254 -10.65 -5.64 -6.22
N GLU A 255 -11.41 -5.31 -7.23
CA GLU A 255 -10.97 -5.23 -8.62
C GLU A 255 -11.20 -3.84 -9.23
N PRO A 256 -10.43 -3.45 -10.25
CA PRO A 256 -10.74 -2.28 -11.04
C PRO A 256 -12.12 -2.39 -11.69
N ILE A 257 -12.91 -1.33 -11.57
CA ILE A 257 -14.25 -1.28 -12.16
C ILE A 257 -14.14 -1.09 -13.66
N ASP A 258 -14.69 -2.05 -14.41
CA ASP A 258 -14.74 -2.06 -15.86
C ASP A 258 -15.86 -1.14 -16.38
N ARG A 259 -15.65 -0.43 -17.51
CA ARG A 259 -16.66 0.47 -18.12
C ARG A 259 -17.94 -0.29 -18.47
N ILE A 260 -17.84 -1.52 -18.99
CA ILE A 260 -19.01 -2.29 -19.42
C ILE A 260 -19.86 -2.71 -18.20
N GLU A 261 -19.21 -3.15 -17.13
CA GLU A 261 -19.89 -3.52 -15.90
C GLU A 261 -20.49 -2.29 -15.19
N PHE A 262 -19.76 -1.19 -15.19
CA PHE A 262 -20.26 0.07 -14.63
C PHE A 262 -21.49 0.55 -15.40
N ALA A 263 -21.45 0.55 -16.72
CA ALA A 263 -22.62 0.90 -17.56
C ALA A 263 -23.81 -0.01 -17.28
N ARG A 264 -23.58 -1.32 -17.12
CA ARG A 264 -24.66 -2.27 -16.76
C ARG A 264 -25.25 -1.96 -15.38
N SER A 265 -24.40 -1.66 -14.39
CA SER A 265 -24.88 -1.36 -13.04
C SER A 265 -25.79 -0.14 -13.00
N LEU A 266 -25.58 0.84 -13.87
CA LEU A 266 -26.41 2.02 -13.97
C LEU A 266 -27.79 1.76 -14.60
N HIS A 267 -27.91 0.75 -15.46
CA HIS A 267 -29.12 0.47 -16.24
C HIS A 267 -29.94 -0.74 -15.76
N HIS A 268 -29.35 -1.65 -15.01
CA HIS A 268 -29.97 -2.88 -14.57
C HIS A 268 -29.96 -3.02 -13.04
N PRO A 269 -31.11 -2.92 -12.38
CA PRO A 269 -31.19 -2.96 -10.91
C PRO A 269 -30.75 -4.32 -10.31
N HIS A 270 -30.67 -5.38 -11.13
CA HIS A 270 -30.19 -6.71 -10.72
C HIS A 270 -28.68 -6.93 -11.00
N SER A 271 -28.00 -5.95 -11.59
CA SER A 271 -26.53 -6.01 -11.76
C SER A 271 -25.83 -5.54 -10.48
N PRO A 272 -24.55 -5.93 -10.28
CA PRO A 272 -23.75 -5.39 -9.21
C PRO A 272 -23.78 -3.85 -9.19
N GLN A 273 -24.03 -3.26 -8.04
CA GLN A 273 -24.19 -1.80 -7.91
C GLN A 273 -22.85 -1.18 -7.54
N PHE A 274 -22.27 -0.36 -8.45
CA PHE A 274 -21.01 0.35 -8.21
C PHE A 274 -21.21 1.83 -7.88
N TYR A 275 -22.40 2.39 -8.11
CA TYR A 275 -22.70 3.80 -7.87
C TYR A 275 -23.84 3.98 -6.87
N GLY A 276 -23.61 4.79 -5.83
CA GLY A 276 -24.61 5.11 -4.79
C GLY A 276 -23.97 5.35 -3.43
N SER A 277 -24.81 5.69 -2.43
CA SER A 277 -24.35 6.04 -1.07
C SER A 277 -23.69 4.88 -0.30
N ALA A 278 -24.03 3.64 -0.63
CA ALA A 278 -23.45 2.43 -0.04
C ALA A 278 -22.67 1.62 -1.10
N ALA A 279 -22.21 2.26 -2.14
CA ALA A 279 -21.48 1.65 -3.25
C ALA A 279 -20.08 2.27 -3.38
N SER A 280 -19.30 1.72 -4.29
CA SER A 280 -17.88 2.08 -4.49
C SER A 280 -17.64 3.51 -4.99
N ILE A 281 -18.63 4.12 -5.67
CA ILE A 281 -18.51 5.46 -6.25
C ILE A 281 -19.72 6.30 -5.89
N LEU A 282 -19.49 7.54 -5.43
CA LEU A 282 -20.54 8.54 -5.24
C LEU A 282 -20.01 9.94 -5.57
N LEU A 283 -20.79 10.71 -6.31
CA LEU A 283 -20.58 12.14 -6.54
C LEU A 283 -21.53 12.94 -5.66
N ILE A 284 -21.03 13.98 -5.02
CA ILE A 284 -21.79 14.90 -4.15
C ILE A 284 -21.54 16.31 -4.65
N ALA A 285 -22.57 16.95 -5.23
CA ALA A 285 -22.51 18.32 -5.72
C ALA A 285 -23.17 19.26 -4.72
N ASP A 286 -22.45 20.26 -4.24
CA ASP A 286 -22.94 21.26 -3.26
C ASP A 286 -23.65 20.65 -2.04
N GLY A 287 -23.10 19.53 -1.53
CA GLY A 287 -23.63 18.78 -0.40
C GLY A 287 -24.78 17.82 -0.73
N VAL A 288 -25.21 17.72 -1.98
CA VAL A 288 -26.30 16.83 -2.42
C VAL A 288 -25.78 15.68 -3.25
N PRO A 289 -26.04 14.40 -2.91
CA PRO A 289 -25.68 13.26 -3.73
C PRO A 289 -26.33 13.29 -5.11
N ILE A 290 -25.53 13.09 -6.16
CA ILE A 290 -26.01 13.02 -7.53
C ILE A 290 -26.70 11.68 -7.76
N SER A 291 -27.92 11.71 -8.34
CA SER A 291 -28.68 10.49 -8.63
C SER A 291 -28.01 9.63 -9.73
N ALA A 292 -28.03 8.31 -9.59
CA ALA A 292 -27.57 7.37 -10.60
C ALA A 292 -28.26 7.57 -11.97
N SER A 293 -29.49 8.09 -11.98
CA SER A 293 -30.21 8.40 -13.22
C SER A 293 -29.56 9.52 -14.05
N GLN A 294 -28.73 10.38 -13.45
CA GLN A 294 -27.99 11.45 -14.13
C GLN A 294 -26.61 10.99 -14.60
N ILE A 295 -26.15 9.83 -14.15
CA ILE A 295 -24.82 9.31 -14.48
C ILE A 295 -24.87 8.47 -15.75
N VAL A 296 -23.85 8.59 -16.56
CA VAL A 296 -23.58 7.70 -17.70
C VAL A 296 -22.13 7.24 -17.67
N CYS A 297 -21.88 6.03 -18.10
CA CYS A 297 -20.52 5.55 -18.33
C CYS A 297 -20.05 5.96 -19.72
N ALA A 298 -18.87 6.56 -19.82
CA ALA A 298 -18.27 6.92 -21.10
C ALA A 298 -16.75 6.71 -21.06
N ASN A 299 -16.16 6.47 -22.22
CA ASN A 299 -14.72 6.53 -22.37
C ASN A 299 -14.30 8.00 -22.50
N LEU A 300 -13.70 8.54 -21.44
CA LEU A 300 -13.22 9.92 -21.36
C LEU A 300 -11.73 10.07 -21.72
N SER A 301 -11.18 9.13 -22.51
CA SER A 301 -9.84 9.32 -23.06
C SER A 301 -9.76 10.53 -24.00
N GLU A 302 -8.58 11.08 -24.11
CA GLU A 302 -8.33 12.20 -25.03
C GLU A 302 -8.42 11.72 -26.48
N LEU A 303 -9.15 12.46 -27.32
CA LEU A 303 -9.23 12.18 -28.76
C LEU A 303 -7.90 12.46 -29.48
N THR A 304 -7.14 13.43 -28.95
CA THR A 304 -5.76 13.74 -29.34
C THR A 304 -4.99 14.08 -28.06
N PRO A 305 -3.69 13.82 -27.96
CA PRO A 305 -2.90 14.15 -26.77
C PRO A 305 -3.09 15.62 -26.36
N GLY A 306 -3.55 15.86 -25.11
CA GLY A 306 -3.90 17.19 -24.61
C GLY A 306 -5.21 17.79 -25.18
N GLY A 307 -5.96 17.02 -25.95
CA GLY A 307 -7.19 17.46 -26.62
C GLY A 307 -8.46 17.29 -25.78
N PRO A 308 -9.62 17.58 -26.38
CA PRO A 308 -10.90 17.43 -25.71
C PRO A 308 -11.23 15.95 -25.46
N TRP A 309 -11.90 15.69 -24.34
CA TRP A 309 -12.50 14.40 -24.06
C TRP A 309 -13.77 14.21 -24.91
N CYS A 310 -14.33 13.01 -24.87
CA CYS A 310 -15.57 12.72 -25.60
C CYS A 310 -16.73 13.64 -25.13
N THR A 311 -17.68 13.88 -26.02
CA THR A 311 -18.85 14.72 -25.72
C THR A 311 -19.85 13.98 -24.86
N VAL A 312 -20.27 14.59 -23.75
CA VAL A 312 -21.27 14.05 -22.83
C VAL A 312 -22.67 14.37 -23.33
N PRO A 313 -23.63 13.43 -23.29
CA PRO A 313 -25.02 13.69 -23.64
C PRO A 313 -25.64 14.79 -22.76
N ALA A 314 -26.55 15.61 -23.35
CA ALA A 314 -27.21 16.70 -22.64
C ALA A 314 -27.91 16.24 -21.35
N GLY A 315 -27.81 17.02 -20.28
CA GLY A 315 -28.40 16.73 -18.98
C GLY A 315 -27.76 15.57 -18.22
N ARG A 316 -26.56 15.09 -18.65
CA ARG A 316 -25.88 13.94 -18.04
C ARG A 316 -24.48 14.29 -17.53
N ILE A 317 -24.00 13.45 -16.62
CA ILE A 317 -22.63 13.49 -16.11
C ILE A 317 -21.98 12.16 -16.48
N ALA A 318 -20.85 12.21 -17.17
CA ALA A 318 -20.12 11.01 -17.56
C ALA A 318 -19.06 10.69 -16.51
N ILE A 319 -18.94 9.39 -16.17
CA ILE A 319 -17.86 8.85 -15.36
C ILE A 319 -17.13 7.79 -16.19
N ASP A 320 -15.81 7.86 -16.15
CA ASP A 320 -14.91 6.84 -16.66
C ASP A 320 -14.20 6.16 -15.49
N PRO A 321 -14.63 4.98 -15.05
CA PRO A 321 -14.04 4.31 -13.89
C PRO A 321 -12.63 3.78 -14.17
N GLU A 322 -12.28 3.51 -15.43
CA GLU A 322 -10.94 3.01 -15.78
C GLU A 322 -9.88 4.11 -15.75
N LEU A 323 -10.25 5.34 -16.04
CA LEU A 323 -9.35 6.50 -16.03
C LEU A 323 -9.54 7.38 -14.79
N GLY A 324 -10.61 7.18 -14.01
CA GLY A 324 -10.95 8.06 -12.89
C GLY A 324 -11.24 9.49 -13.35
N ARG A 325 -12.06 9.65 -14.38
CA ARG A 325 -12.41 10.95 -14.98
C ARG A 325 -13.90 11.22 -14.88
N ILE A 326 -14.26 12.49 -14.72
CA ILE A 326 -15.64 12.99 -14.66
C ILE A 326 -15.80 14.11 -15.66
N ALA A 327 -16.89 14.10 -16.44
CA ALA A 327 -17.23 15.18 -17.35
C ALA A 327 -18.69 15.54 -17.24
N PHE A 328 -18.98 16.84 -17.09
CA PHE A 328 -20.33 17.39 -17.10
C PHE A 328 -20.74 17.73 -18.52
N ALA A 329 -22.02 17.53 -18.85
CA ALA A 329 -22.58 18.03 -20.10
C ALA A 329 -22.54 19.57 -20.13
N ARG A 330 -22.37 20.14 -21.29
CA ARG A 330 -22.21 21.61 -21.46
C ARG A 330 -23.41 22.44 -21.01
N ASP A 331 -24.60 21.84 -21.01
CA ASP A 331 -25.88 22.45 -20.62
C ASP A 331 -26.14 22.37 -19.10
N LEU A 332 -25.34 21.64 -18.36
CA LEU A 332 -25.46 21.55 -16.91
C LEU A 332 -24.68 22.68 -16.21
N PRO A 333 -25.26 23.28 -15.16
CA PRO A 333 -24.51 24.21 -14.31
C PRO A 333 -23.40 23.44 -13.58
N LEU A 334 -22.25 24.06 -13.46
CA LEU A 334 -21.14 23.48 -12.69
C LEU A 334 -21.39 23.73 -11.19
N PRO A 335 -21.19 22.70 -10.35
CA PRO A 335 -21.30 22.85 -8.90
C PRO A 335 -20.16 23.75 -8.38
N GLN A 336 -20.42 24.48 -7.28
CA GLN A 336 -19.39 25.23 -6.56
C GLN A 336 -18.44 24.29 -5.82
N SER A 337 -18.97 23.18 -5.29
CA SER A 337 -18.22 22.15 -4.62
C SER A 337 -18.61 20.77 -5.17
N LEU A 338 -17.64 20.04 -5.73
CA LEU A 338 -17.82 18.64 -6.11
C LEU A 338 -16.96 17.76 -5.21
N ARG A 339 -17.65 16.88 -4.46
CA ARG A 339 -17.03 15.91 -3.54
C ARG A 339 -17.22 14.50 -4.05
N LEU A 340 -16.26 13.65 -3.74
CA LEU A 340 -16.15 12.30 -4.28
C LEU A 340 -15.99 11.28 -3.15
N ASN A 341 -16.75 10.18 -3.22
CA ASN A 341 -16.39 8.94 -2.55
C ASN A 341 -15.96 7.95 -3.62
N TYR A 342 -14.81 7.32 -3.42
CA TYR A 342 -14.27 6.32 -4.33
C TYR A 342 -13.26 5.43 -3.63
N SER A 343 -12.85 4.36 -4.29
CA SER A 343 -11.78 3.50 -3.78
C SER A 343 -10.70 3.28 -4.84
N PHE A 344 -9.47 3.13 -4.39
CA PHE A 344 -8.34 2.72 -5.22
C PHE A 344 -7.69 1.45 -4.68
N GLY A 345 -6.95 0.73 -5.54
CA GLY A 345 -6.31 -0.54 -5.17
C GLY A 345 -4.87 -0.37 -4.73
N SER A 346 -4.49 -0.96 -3.59
CA SER A 346 -3.10 -1.08 -3.16
C SER A 346 -2.81 -2.46 -2.58
N ALA A 347 -1.55 -2.92 -2.67
CA ALA A 347 -1.16 -4.22 -2.12
C ALA A 347 -0.92 -4.16 -0.61
N ALA A 348 -0.40 -3.03 -0.10
CA ALA A 348 -0.07 -2.80 1.30
C ALA A 348 -0.23 -1.33 1.68
N GLU A 349 -0.06 -1.04 2.96
CA GLU A 349 -0.09 0.30 3.53
C GLU A 349 1.29 0.95 3.42
N ILE A 350 1.65 1.33 2.20
CA ILE A 350 2.93 1.96 1.87
C ILE A 350 2.66 3.28 1.16
N GLY A 351 3.36 4.32 1.56
CA GLY A 351 3.11 5.67 1.09
C GLY A 351 1.99 6.37 1.85
N GLY A 352 1.63 7.56 1.41
CA GLY A 352 0.46 8.28 1.92
C GLY A 352 -0.83 7.60 1.47
N GLY A 353 -1.83 7.57 2.35
CA GLY A 353 -3.11 6.95 2.05
C GLY A 353 -4.05 6.94 3.26
N PRO A 354 -5.28 6.42 3.08
CA PRO A 354 -6.26 6.28 4.17
C PRO A 354 -5.91 5.08 5.08
N TYR A 355 -4.70 5.09 5.64
CA TYR A 355 -4.17 4.01 6.48
C TYR A 355 -4.26 4.34 7.97
N ASP A 356 -4.16 3.29 8.81
CA ASP A 356 -3.99 3.46 10.24
C ASP A 356 -2.51 3.74 10.56
N ARG A 357 -2.24 4.93 11.07
CA ARG A 357 -0.91 5.41 11.43
C ARG A 357 -0.74 5.62 12.93
N SER A 358 -1.74 5.25 13.74
CA SER A 358 -1.72 5.48 15.19
C SER A 358 -0.50 4.86 15.87
N ALA A 359 -0.06 3.68 15.41
CA ALA A 359 1.12 3.02 15.96
C ALA A 359 2.42 3.83 15.78
N SER A 360 2.60 4.54 14.66
CA SER A 360 3.78 5.39 14.42
C SER A 360 3.69 6.76 15.09
N LEU A 361 2.51 7.15 15.54
CA LEU A 361 2.22 8.47 16.11
C LEU A 361 1.89 8.42 17.62
N THR A 362 2.07 7.27 18.28
CA THR A 362 1.77 7.09 19.72
C THR A 362 2.52 8.06 20.62
N ALA A 363 3.71 8.50 20.22
CA ALA A 363 4.50 9.46 20.99
C ALA A 363 4.03 10.92 20.83
N LEU A 364 3.13 11.21 19.87
CA LEU A 364 2.62 12.56 19.67
C LEU A 364 1.53 12.88 20.68
N ASN A 365 1.78 13.93 21.45
CA ASN A 365 0.79 14.49 22.38
C ASN A 365 0.56 15.97 22.07
N PRO A 366 -0.50 16.33 21.32
CA PRO A 366 -0.78 17.72 20.97
C PRO A 366 -0.93 18.66 22.16
N ALA A 367 -1.45 18.16 23.30
CA ALA A 367 -1.64 18.96 24.50
C ALA A 367 -0.33 19.33 25.23
N GLN A 368 0.78 18.63 24.94
CA GLN A 368 2.10 18.89 25.52
C GLN A 368 3.03 19.65 24.57
N ALA A 369 2.59 19.92 23.33
CA ALA A 369 3.38 20.68 22.38
C ALA A 369 3.45 22.16 22.80
N SER A 370 4.66 22.76 22.69
CA SER A 370 4.83 24.21 22.94
C SER A 370 4.23 25.06 21.82
N PHE A 371 4.04 24.46 20.65
CA PHE A 371 3.36 25.04 19.50
C PHE A 371 2.40 24.02 18.89
N PHE A 372 1.12 24.36 18.77
CA PHE A 372 0.13 23.51 18.11
C PHE A 372 -0.69 24.33 17.11
N SER A 373 -0.75 23.84 15.88
CA SER A 373 -1.49 24.47 14.80
C SER A 373 -2.31 23.45 14.03
N LEU A 374 -3.62 23.68 13.93
CA LEU A 374 -4.56 22.91 13.13
C LEU A 374 -5.06 23.80 12.00
N ILE A 375 -4.66 23.47 10.77
CA ILE A 375 -4.99 24.26 9.58
C ILE A 375 -6.50 24.28 9.36
N GLY A 376 -7.04 25.48 9.11
CA GLY A 376 -8.47 25.71 8.96
C GLY A 376 -9.25 25.88 10.28
N THR A 377 -8.58 25.74 11.44
CA THR A 377 -9.21 25.94 12.75
C THR A 377 -8.55 27.07 13.53
N ASN A 378 -7.31 26.91 13.99
CA ASN A 378 -6.55 27.95 14.70
C ASN A 378 -5.43 28.58 13.85
N ALA A 379 -5.16 28.04 12.66
CA ALA A 379 -4.31 28.68 11.64
C ALA A 379 -5.07 28.73 10.31
N PRO A 380 -5.07 29.85 9.59
CA PRO A 380 -5.80 30.00 8.33
C PRO A 380 -5.13 29.21 7.17
N SER A 381 -3.83 29.03 7.19
CA SER A 381 -3.08 28.32 6.16
C SER A 381 -1.78 27.71 6.71
N LEU A 382 -1.18 26.79 5.93
CA LEU A 382 0.12 26.20 6.28
C LEU A 382 1.23 27.24 6.31
N GLU A 383 1.19 28.22 5.41
CA GLU A 383 2.17 29.32 5.37
C GLU A 383 2.14 30.14 6.69
N SER A 384 0.94 30.45 7.19
CA SER A 384 0.81 31.18 8.48
C SER A 384 1.33 30.35 9.64
N ALA A 385 1.03 29.06 9.69
CA ALA A 385 1.51 28.16 10.74
C ALA A 385 3.05 28.04 10.74
N VAL A 386 3.66 27.92 9.56
CA VAL A 386 5.12 27.87 9.42
C VAL A 386 5.76 29.21 9.78
N ALA A 387 5.15 30.35 9.42
CA ALA A 387 5.65 31.67 9.81
C ALA A 387 5.62 31.88 11.32
N GLU A 388 4.54 31.45 11.99
CA GLU A 388 4.42 31.46 13.45
C GLU A 388 5.44 30.54 14.11
N TRP A 389 5.63 29.32 13.59
CA TRP A 389 6.69 28.42 14.03
C TRP A 389 8.07 29.06 13.92
N ASN A 390 8.42 29.63 12.77
CA ASN A 390 9.71 30.27 12.54
C ASN A 390 9.94 31.44 13.52
N THR A 391 8.88 32.19 13.85
CA THR A 391 8.96 33.29 14.84
C THR A 391 9.18 32.74 16.24
N LEU A 392 8.51 31.66 16.61
CA LEU A 392 8.65 31.01 17.90
C LEU A 392 10.07 30.47 18.12
N VAL A 393 10.59 29.70 17.15
CA VAL A 393 11.93 29.09 17.30
C VAL A 393 13.06 30.10 17.23
N ALA A 394 12.84 31.24 16.60
CA ALA A 394 13.81 32.38 16.68
C ALA A 394 13.91 32.93 18.10
N ALA A 395 12.81 32.93 18.86
CA ALA A 395 12.78 33.39 20.26
C ALA A 395 13.14 32.27 21.26
N THR A 396 12.70 31.04 20.99
CA THR A 396 12.85 29.86 21.86
C THR A 396 13.32 28.65 21.06
N PRO A 397 14.63 28.46 20.83
CA PRO A 397 15.14 27.41 19.93
C PRO A 397 14.75 25.97 20.29
N ASN A 398 14.62 25.67 21.59
CA ASN A 398 14.26 24.28 22.05
C ASN A 398 12.75 24.01 22.06
N SER A 399 12.01 24.52 21.10
CA SER A 399 10.56 24.36 21.03
C SER A 399 10.15 23.04 20.38
N ASN A 400 9.00 22.50 20.84
CA ASN A 400 8.35 21.33 20.25
C ASN A 400 7.03 21.76 19.60
N GLY A 401 6.89 21.53 18.28
CA GLY A 401 5.73 21.97 17.50
C GLY A 401 5.03 20.84 16.78
N ILE A 402 3.71 20.94 16.67
CA ILE A 402 2.88 20.05 15.87
C ILE A 402 1.98 20.90 14.95
N ILE A 403 2.11 20.69 13.65
CA ILE A 403 1.21 21.26 12.64
C ILE A 403 0.38 20.14 12.05
N VAL A 404 -0.93 20.19 12.26
CA VAL A 404 -1.89 19.23 11.75
C VAL A 404 -2.52 19.79 10.47
N ILE A 405 -2.41 19.02 9.39
CA ILE A 405 -2.96 19.34 8.09
C ILE A 405 -4.18 18.44 7.87
N PRO A 406 -5.40 18.99 7.69
CA PRO A 406 -6.58 18.18 7.39
C PRO A 406 -6.37 17.34 6.15
N GLY A 407 -6.87 16.10 6.18
CA GLY A 407 -6.69 15.13 5.11
C GLY A 407 -7.55 15.40 3.87
N PHE A 408 -8.00 14.33 3.23
CA PHE A 408 -8.69 14.33 1.92
C PHE A 408 -9.84 15.35 1.75
N GLU A 409 -10.34 15.96 2.81
CA GLU A 409 -11.42 16.93 2.75
C GLU A 409 -11.02 18.29 2.13
N GLN A 410 -9.74 18.55 1.98
CA GLN A 410 -9.23 19.79 1.40
C GLN A 410 -8.61 19.56 0.02
N PHE A 411 -8.66 20.59 -0.82
CA PHE A 411 -7.89 20.62 -2.06
C PHE A 411 -6.39 20.54 -1.75
N ALA A 412 -5.59 20.15 -2.77
CA ALA A 412 -4.15 20.20 -2.67
C ALA A 412 -3.69 21.61 -2.23
N ILE A 413 -2.89 21.66 -1.17
CA ILE A 413 -2.33 22.91 -0.66
C ILE A 413 -1.14 23.30 -1.54
N ASP A 414 -1.18 24.49 -2.14
CA ASP A 414 -0.08 25.03 -2.91
C ASP A 414 0.97 25.64 -1.97
N LEU A 415 2.20 25.16 -2.08
CA LEU A 415 3.33 25.56 -1.25
C LEU A 415 4.16 26.69 -1.86
N THR A 416 3.72 27.32 -2.97
CA THR A 416 4.51 28.34 -3.69
C THR A 416 4.90 29.53 -2.79
N GLY A 417 4.08 29.85 -1.80
CA GLY A 417 4.34 30.92 -0.81
C GLY A 417 4.96 30.47 0.50
N LEU A 418 5.27 29.18 0.65
CA LEU A 418 5.76 28.63 1.93
C LEU A 418 7.18 29.14 2.22
N ALA A 419 7.35 29.76 3.39
CA ALA A 419 8.67 30.14 3.88
C ALA A 419 9.48 28.89 4.28
N ALA A 420 10.81 28.95 4.16
CA ALA A 420 11.67 27.87 4.59
C ALA A 420 11.48 27.58 6.10
N ILE A 421 11.30 26.30 6.42
CA ILE A 421 11.11 25.83 7.80
C ILE A 421 12.44 25.91 8.54
N GLN A 422 12.49 26.70 9.61
CA GLN A 422 13.68 26.82 10.43
C GLN A 422 13.72 25.70 11.48
N LEU A 423 14.84 24.98 11.53
CA LEU A 423 15.11 23.91 12.50
C LEU A 423 16.38 24.23 13.31
N PRO A 424 16.30 25.07 14.34
CA PRO A 424 17.43 25.26 15.26
C PRO A 424 17.71 23.98 16.05
N ALA A 425 18.93 23.86 16.55
CA ALA A 425 19.32 22.76 17.41
C ALA A 425 18.41 22.69 18.64
N GLY A 426 17.97 21.48 18.99
CA GLY A 426 17.03 21.19 20.08
C GLY A 426 15.55 21.36 19.72
N SER A 427 15.22 21.93 18.55
CA SER A 427 13.82 22.03 18.10
C SER A 427 13.31 20.71 17.54
N ASN A 428 11.99 20.51 17.68
CA ASN A 428 11.31 19.35 17.14
C ASN A 428 9.98 19.79 16.49
N LEU A 429 9.85 19.62 15.19
CA LEU A 429 8.62 19.94 14.45
C LEU A 429 8.02 18.70 13.81
N THR A 430 6.71 18.52 13.97
CA THR A 430 5.95 17.49 13.31
C THR A 430 4.90 18.11 12.37
N LEU A 431 4.96 17.76 11.09
CA LEU A 431 3.92 18.02 10.11
C LEU A 431 3.17 16.71 9.85
N VAL A 432 1.91 16.65 10.20
CA VAL A 432 1.14 15.42 10.16
C VAL A 432 -0.25 15.67 9.59
N SER A 433 -0.74 14.74 8.76
CA SER A 433 -2.14 14.76 8.36
C SER A 433 -3.01 14.17 9.47
N GLY A 434 -4.11 14.85 9.80
CA GLY A 434 -5.06 14.41 10.81
C GLY A 434 -6.40 15.14 10.68
N GLN A 435 -7.43 14.60 11.31
CA GLN A 435 -8.76 15.21 11.33
C GLN A 435 -9.16 15.51 12.77
N PRO A 436 -9.79 16.68 13.05
CA PRO A 436 -10.33 16.96 14.37
C PRO A 436 -11.49 16.01 14.66
N VAL A 437 -11.59 15.54 15.90
CA VAL A 437 -12.74 14.74 16.36
C VAL A 437 -13.99 15.61 16.32
N PRO A 438 -15.06 15.22 15.63
CA PRO A 438 -16.34 15.94 15.69
C PRO A 438 -16.81 16.02 17.15
N SER A 439 -17.08 17.21 17.64
CA SER A 439 -17.45 17.48 19.03
C SER A 439 -16.34 17.25 20.08
N GLY A 440 -15.10 17.02 19.64
CA GLY A 440 -13.91 16.95 20.50
C GLY A 440 -13.30 18.32 20.81
N GLY A 441 -12.27 18.32 21.67
CA GLY A 441 -11.44 19.51 21.95
C GLY A 441 -10.47 19.81 20.81
N LEU A 442 -9.79 20.96 20.87
CA LEU A 442 -8.81 21.38 19.87
C LEU A 442 -7.68 20.35 19.66
N PHE A 443 -7.33 19.60 20.70
CA PHE A 443 -6.24 18.64 20.69
C PHE A 443 -6.68 17.19 20.39
N ASP A 444 -7.99 16.97 20.21
CA ASP A 444 -8.54 15.66 19.91
C ASP A 444 -8.45 15.40 18.40
N ILE A 445 -7.40 14.68 17.98
CA ILE A 445 -7.11 14.44 16.57
C ILE A 445 -7.19 12.94 16.24
N ILE A 446 -7.87 12.62 15.15
CA ILE A 446 -7.88 11.31 14.54
C ILE A 446 -6.76 11.26 13.49
N TRP A 447 -5.80 10.37 13.70
CA TRP A 447 -4.67 10.16 12.77
C TRP A 447 -4.98 9.18 11.65
N ASN A 448 -6.01 8.35 11.84
CA ASN A 448 -6.39 7.29 10.91
C ASN A 448 -7.18 7.84 9.73
N HIS A 449 -7.07 7.17 8.59
CA HIS A 449 -7.81 7.47 7.37
C HIS A 449 -7.65 8.91 6.84
N SER A 450 -6.57 9.58 7.22
CA SER A 450 -6.28 10.95 6.82
C SER A 450 -4.98 11.01 6.02
N CYS A 451 -4.99 11.72 4.90
CA CYS A 451 -3.82 11.99 4.06
C CYS A 451 -4.00 13.35 3.38
N ALA A 452 -3.06 14.26 3.57
CA ALA A 452 -3.10 15.59 2.97
C ALA A 452 -2.32 15.63 1.66
N THR A 453 -2.82 16.35 0.66
CA THR A 453 -2.14 16.55 -0.62
C THR A 453 -1.51 17.93 -0.65
N LEU A 454 -0.22 17.98 -0.98
CA LEU A 454 0.60 19.19 -1.08
C LEU A 454 1.20 19.29 -2.49
N THR A 455 1.27 20.48 -3.05
CA THR A 455 1.91 20.76 -4.34
C THR A 455 2.96 21.85 -4.19
N GLY A 456 4.17 21.60 -4.68
CA GLY A 456 5.31 22.52 -4.52
C GLY A 456 6.39 21.93 -3.62
N SER A 457 7.39 22.75 -3.25
CA SER A 457 8.56 22.29 -2.51
C SER A 457 8.53 22.72 -1.04
N ILE A 458 9.06 21.87 -0.18
CA ILE A 458 9.30 22.17 1.23
C ILE A 458 10.79 22.42 1.42
N GLU A 459 11.14 23.64 1.80
CA GLU A 459 12.52 24.01 2.12
C GLU A 459 12.75 23.97 3.64
N ILE A 460 13.82 23.33 4.05
CA ILE A 460 14.22 23.15 5.44
C ILE A 460 15.61 23.72 5.63
N VAL A 461 15.77 24.61 6.61
CA VAL A 461 17.05 25.21 6.97
C VAL A 461 17.42 24.79 8.39
N ALA A 462 18.42 23.91 8.49
CA ALA A 462 18.94 23.43 9.76
C ALA A 462 20.07 24.38 10.27
N SER A 463 20.07 24.63 11.55
CA SER A 463 21.17 25.40 12.16
C SER A 463 22.38 24.50 12.42
N ALA A 464 23.59 25.05 12.28
CA ALA A 464 24.79 24.35 12.69
C ALA A 464 24.78 24.14 14.21
N VAL A 465 24.97 22.90 14.64
CA VAL A 465 25.18 22.58 16.05
C VAL A 465 26.64 22.97 16.38
N PRO A 466 26.91 23.83 17.37
CA PRO A 466 28.27 24.08 17.78
C PRO A 466 28.90 22.79 18.27
N VAL A 467 30.02 22.38 17.68
CA VAL A 467 30.80 21.23 18.15
C VAL A 467 31.35 21.56 19.53
N GLN A 468 30.67 21.13 20.59
CA GLN A 468 31.23 21.22 21.94
C GLN A 468 32.11 20.00 22.20
N SER A 469 33.33 20.23 22.65
CA SER A 469 34.33 19.22 22.97
C SER A 469 33.96 18.32 24.17
N THR A 470 32.81 18.52 24.80
CA THR A 470 32.38 17.86 26.04
C THR A 470 31.19 16.91 25.88
N GLY A 471 30.71 16.67 24.67
CA GLY A 471 29.65 15.65 24.42
C GLY A 471 28.22 16.03 24.87
N GLU A 472 27.99 17.16 25.50
CA GLU A 472 26.70 17.67 25.98
C GLU A 472 26.15 18.84 25.13
N GLY A 473 26.30 18.79 23.82
CA GLY A 473 25.69 19.78 22.94
C GLY A 473 24.16 19.57 22.78
N PRO A 474 23.41 20.64 22.41
CA PRO A 474 21.99 20.46 22.08
C PRO A 474 21.84 19.45 20.93
N ALA A 475 20.77 18.61 20.98
CA ALA A 475 20.47 17.68 19.93
C ALA A 475 20.22 18.40 18.58
N ALA A 476 20.46 17.73 17.46
CA ALA A 476 20.11 18.27 16.15
C ALA A 476 18.62 18.60 16.06
N GLY A 477 18.26 19.62 15.28
CA GLY A 477 16.85 19.94 15.02
C GLY A 477 16.17 18.75 14.32
N GLN A 478 14.92 18.44 14.69
CA GLN A 478 14.17 17.29 14.18
C GLN A 478 12.93 17.71 13.41
N LEU A 479 12.69 17.06 12.28
CA LEU A 479 11.47 17.20 11.51
C LEU A 479 10.86 15.82 11.22
N LEU A 480 9.59 15.65 11.56
CA LEU A 480 8.78 14.49 11.22
C LEU A 480 7.68 14.88 10.23
N LEU A 481 7.61 14.18 9.10
CA LEU A 481 6.55 14.30 8.10
C LEU A 481 5.76 12.99 8.07
N SER A 482 4.43 13.03 8.22
CA SER A 482 3.62 11.81 8.21
C SER A 482 2.25 11.99 7.56
N GLY A 483 1.88 11.04 6.69
CA GLY A 483 0.56 10.99 6.04
C GLY A 483 0.38 12.05 4.97
N LEU A 484 1.40 12.33 4.17
CA LEU A 484 1.39 13.38 3.17
C LEU A 484 1.53 12.79 1.75
N TRP A 485 0.83 13.37 0.79
CA TRP A 485 1.13 13.28 -0.63
C TRP A 485 1.75 14.59 -1.07
N LEU A 486 3.02 14.57 -1.44
CA LEU A 486 3.74 15.74 -1.91
C LEU A 486 4.07 15.60 -3.40
N ALA A 487 3.44 16.42 -4.22
CA ALA A 487 3.85 16.66 -5.60
C ALA A 487 4.89 17.79 -5.61
N GLY A 488 6.16 17.43 -5.45
CA GLY A 488 7.27 18.38 -5.35
C GLY A 488 8.48 17.78 -4.65
N GLN A 489 9.35 18.65 -4.15
CA GLN A 489 10.65 18.29 -3.58
C GLN A 489 10.77 18.71 -2.11
N ILE A 490 11.45 17.92 -1.32
CA ILE A 490 11.95 18.32 0.02
C ILE A 490 13.43 18.67 -0.12
N SER A 491 13.81 19.89 0.23
CA SER A 491 15.21 20.32 0.27
C SER A 491 15.66 20.62 1.70
N VAL A 492 16.81 20.08 2.09
CA VAL A 492 17.41 20.28 3.42
C VAL A 492 18.77 20.91 3.26
N SER A 493 18.94 22.09 3.84
CA SER A 493 20.18 22.87 3.76
C SER A 493 20.67 23.33 5.14
N GLY A 494 21.89 23.84 5.22
CA GLY A 494 22.47 24.40 6.44
C GLY A 494 23.29 23.38 7.24
N GLY A 495 22.99 23.24 8.54
CA GLY A 495 23.77 22.46 9.49
C GLY A 495 23.29 21.01 9.68
N THR A 496 23.23 20.56 10.94
CA THR A 496 22.82 19.20 11.31
C THR A 496 21.32 19.10 11.54
N ALA A 497 20.69 18.07 11.02
CA ALA A 497 19.27 17.81 11.23
C ALA A 497 18.95 16.30 11.25
N THR A 498 17.84 15.95 11.88
CA THR A 498 17.19 14.66 11.74
C THR A 498 15.86 14.85 11.01
N VAL A 499 15.72 14.23 9.84
CA VAL A 499 14.50 14.31 9.03
C VAL A 499 13.89 12.91 8.89
N GLN A 500 12.61 12.78 9.23
CA GLN A 500 11.86 11.54 9.16
C GLN A 500 10.66 11.71 8.23
N VAL A 501 10.53 10.82 7.25
CA VAL A 501 9.40 10.74 6.31
C VAL A 501 8.71 9.40 6.54
N LEU A 502 7.55 9.44 7.17
CA LEU A 502 6.80 8.26 7.56
C LEU A 502 5.46 8.21 6.80
N ASP A 503 5.06 7.04 6.34
CA ASP A 503 3.74 6.80 5.77
C ASP A 503 3.33 7.89 4.74
N SER A 504 4.28 8.34 3.91
CA SER A 504 4.11 9.47 3.01
C SER A 504 4.52 9.13 1.59
N THR A 505 3.93 9.83 0.63
CA THR A 505 4.27 9.71 -0.79
C THR A 505 4.85 11.02 -1.30
N LEU A 506 6.11 10.99 -1.68
CA LEU A 506 6.76 12.03 -2.48
C LEU A 506 6.70 11.57 -3.94
N VAL A 507 5.87 12.21 -4.73
CA VAL A 507 5.53 11.73 -6.08
C VAL A 507 6.79 11.52 -6.93
N PRO A 508 7.07 10.29 -7.42
CA PRO A 508 8.20 10.04 -8.31
C PRO A 508 8.10 10.89 -9.59
N GLY A 509 9.19 11.62 -9.90
CA GLY A 509 9.19 12.60 -10.99
C GLY A 509 8.50 13.91 -10.63
N LEU A 510 8.43 14.24 -9.33
CA LEU A 510 7.93 15.46 -8.69
C LEU A 510 6.45 15.76 -8.91
N ALA A 511 5.89 15.45 -10.07
CA ALA A 511 4.47 15.62 -10.41
C ALA A 511 4.08 14.63 -11.52
N LEU A 512 2.78 14.48 -11.74
CA LEU A 512 2.24 13.63 -12.80
C LEU A 512 1.52 14.45 -13.86
N THR A 513 1.63 13.99 -15.09
CA THR A 513 0.73 14.44 -16.17
C THR A 513 -0.68 13.86 -15.99
N PRO A 514 -1.71 14.37 -16.65
CA PRO A 514 -3.04 13.75 -16.64
C PRO A 514 -3.05 12.28 -17.08
N ALA A 515 -2.08 11.87 -17.90
CA ALA A 515 -1.91 10.47 -18.31
C ALA A 515 -1.21 9.60 -17.25
N ALA A 516 -0.85 10.16 -16.09
CA ALA A 516 -0.07 9.57 -15.01
C ALA A 516 1.39 9.27 -15.40
N ASP A 517 1.97 10.03 -16.33
CA ASP A 517 3.41 9.99 -16.61
C ASP A 517 4.15 10.98 -15.70
N PRO A 518 5.38 10.69 -15.26
CA PRO A 518 6.18 11.61 -14.45
C PRO A 518 6.53 12.87 -15.26
N VAL A 519 6.42 14.05 -14.63
CA VAL A 519 6.74 15.34 -15.27
C VAL A 519 8.24 15.54 -15.38
N SER A 520 8.98 15.22 -14.31
CA SER A 520 10.44 15.37 -14.20
C SER A 520 11.08 14.02 -13.87
N PRO A 521 11.20 13.09 -14.84
CA PRO A 521 11.79 11.77 -14.60
C PRO A 521 13.23 11.89 -14.09
N GLY A 522 13.55 11.18 -12.99
CA GLY A 522 14.89 11.15 -12.42
C GLY A 522 15.28 12.34 -11.54
N ASP A 523 14.46 13.38 -11.44
CA ASP A 523 14.70 14.48 -10.51
C ASP A 523 14.48 14.03 -9.05
N PRO A 524 15.34 14.45 -8.10
CA PRO A 524 15.24 14.00 -6.72
C PRO A 524 14.01 14.58 -6.00
N SER A 525 13.25 13.69 -5.34
CA SER A 525 12.17 14.11 -4.44
C SER A 525 12.69 14.58 -3.09
N ILE A 526 13.88 14.11 -2.67
CA ILE A 526 14.57 14.57 -1.46
C ILE A 526 15.97 15.00 -1.83
N CYS A 527 16.34 16.25 -1.55
CA CYS A 527 17.64 16.80 -1.80
C CYS A 527 18.26 17.34 -0.49
N VAL A 528 19.30 16.69 0.01
CA VAL A 528 20.00 17.04 1.24
C VAL A 528 21.37 17.58 0.90
N THR A 529 21.54 18.88 1.03
CA THR A 529 22.83 19.57 0.83
C THR A 529 23.52 19.92 2.16
N ALA A 530 22.82 19.75 3.27
CA ALA A 530 23.37 19.92 4.61
C ALA A 530 24.35 18.80 4.95
N VAL A 531 25.44 19.14 5.69
CA VAL A 531 26.64 18.29 5.82
C VAL A 531 26.39 17.03 6.66
N GLU A 532 25.59 17.12 7.72
CA GLU A 532 25.34 15.99 8.64
C GLU A 532 23.84 15.83 8.90
N VAL A 533 23.13 15.21 7.97
CA VAL A 533 21.70 14.92 8.13
C VAL A 533 21.49 13.41 8.32
N SER A 534 20.71 13.06 9.36
CA SER A 534 20.13 11.73 9.50
C SER A 534 18.76 11.73 8.86
N LEU A 535 18.65 11.07 7.69
CA LEU A 535 17.40 10.92 6.96
C LEU A 535 16.81 9.52 7.20
N THR A 536 15.55 9.45 7.63
CA THR A 536 14.81 8.19 7.75
C THR A 536 13.57 8.21 6.85
N VAL A 537 13.42 7.21 6.00
CA VAL A 537 12.26 7.00 5.15
C VAL A 537 11.64 5.65 5.52
N LEU A 538 10.41 5.67 6.03
CA LEU A 538 9.74 4.46 6.54
C LEU A 538 8.34 4.34 5.95
N ARG A 539 7.99 3.16 5.43
CA ARG A 539 6.70 2.85 4.79
C ARG A 539 6.26 3.92 3.81
N SER A 540 7.19 4.46 3.04
CA SER A 540 6.96 5.62 2.18
C SER A 540 7.29 5.30 0.72
N ILE A 541 6.70 6.08 -0.19
CA ILE A 541 7.05 6.08 -1.60
C ILE A 541 7.76 7.39 -1.89
N THR A 542 8.92 7.33 -2.52
CA THR A 542 9.70 8.52 -2.88
C THR A 542 10.31 8.38 -4.26
N GLY A 543 10.50 9.48 -4.95
CA GLY A 543 11.41 9.56 -6.08
C GLY A 543 12.87 9.46 -5.61
N PRO A 544 13.86 9.83 -6.45
CA PRO A 544 15.27 9.77 -6.10
C PRO A 544 15.60 10.55 -4.83
N ILE A 545 16.57 10.05 -4.09
CA ILE A 545 17.12 10.68 -2.88
C ILE A 545 18.55 11.13 -3.19
N ALA A 546 18.78 12.42 -3.11
CA ALA A 546 20.09 13.03 -3.26
C ALA A 546 20.58 13.49 -1.87
N ALA A 547 21.57 12.83 -1.28
CA ALA A 547 22.03 13.09 0.08
C ALA A 547 23.55 13.29 0.13
N ASP A 548 24.00 14.38 0.78
CA ASP A 548 25.41 14.65 0.97
C ASP A 548 26.13 13.53 1.74
N SER A 549 27.36 13.26 1.36
CA SER A 549 28.17 12.13 1.86
C SER A 549 28.49 12.19 3.36
N GLY A 550 28.33 13.32 4.02
CA GLY A 550 28.56 13.50 5.46
C GLY A 550 27.51 12.84 6.35
N GLY A 551 26.28 12.69 5.86
CA GLY A 551 25.14 12.18 6.61
C GLY A 551 24.97 10.67 6.62
N SER A 552 23.77 10.25 7.03
CA SER A 552 23.28 8.85 6.96
C SER A 552 21.84 8.82 6.47
N THR A 553 21.50 7.81 5.67
CA THR A 553 20.13 7.57 5.18
C THR A 553 19.69 6.19 5.55
N ARG A 554 18.52 6.08 6.18
CA ARG A 554 17.85 4.83 6.48
C ARG A 554 16.54 4.74 5.70
N VAL A 555 16.38 3.66 4.93
CA VAL A 555 15.18 3.38 4.13
C VAL A 555 14.63 2.02 4.56
N CYS A 556 13.40 1.97 5.05
CA CYS A 556 12.77 0.73 5.50
C CYS A 556 11.36 0.61 4.93
N SER A 557 10.99 -0.59 4.47
CA SER A 557 9.65 -0.92 3.95
C SER A 557 9.14 0.12 2.94
N SER A 558 10.03 0.63 2.08
CA SER A 558 9.77 1.80 1.24
C SER A 558 10.13 1.56 -0.23
N ILE A 559 9.55 2.37 -1.11
CA ILE A 559 9.87 2.38 -2.53
C ILE A 559 10.65 3.65 -2.84
N VAL A 560 11.84 3.49 -3.45
CA VAL A 560 12.61 4.60 -4.02
C VAL A 560 12.61 4.43 -5.53
N ASP A 561 11.93 5.31 -6.24
CA ASP A 561 11.67 5.16 -7.67
C ASP A 561 12.21 6.33 -8.50
N ALA A 562 13.27 6.07 -9.23
CA ALA A 562 13.83 7.03 -10.19
C ALA A 562 13.08 7.04 -11.53
N THR A 563 11.88 6.46 -11.61
CA THR A 563 11.04 6.34 -12.82
C THR A 563 11.64 5.45 -13.93
N SER A 564 12.90 5.07 -13.82
CA SER A 564 13.59 4.16 -14.75
C SER A 564 14.73 3.44 -14.03
N PRO A 565 14.98 2.16 -14.31
CA PRO A 565 16.13 1.43 -13.76
C PRO A 565 17.49 2.00 -14.18
N CYS A 566 17.53 2.85 -15.21
CA CYS A 566 18.73 3.50 -15.69
C CYS A 566 19.01 4.88 -15.05
N CYS A 567 18.00 5.50 -14.45
CA CYS A 567 18.16 6.77 -13.75
C CYS A 567 18.79 6.56 -12.36
N VAL A 568 19.25 7.64 -11.75
CA VAL A 568 19.87 7.60 -10.42
C VAL A 568 18.78 7.65 -9.35
N ALA A 569 18.67 6.62 -8.51
CA ALA A 569 17.75 6.57 -7.39
C ALA A 569 18.37 7.09 -6.09
N TYR A 570 19.69 6.92 -5.92
CA TYR A 570 20.40 7.37 -4.74
C TYR A 570 21.82 7.80 -5.08
N ALA A 571 22.21 9.03 -4.73
CA ALA A 571 23.57 9.55 -4.87
C ALA A 571 23.76 10.84 -4.03
N ALA A 572 24.90 11.51 -4.17
CA ALA A 572 25.08 12.88 -3.70
C ALA A 572 24.21 13.88 -4.50
N PRO A 573 24.08 15.14 -4.05
CA PRO A 573 23.24 16.15 -4.74
C PRO A 573 23.63 16.42 -6.21
N ASP A 574 24.85 16.12 -6.61
CA ASP A 574 25.32 16.19 -8.00
C ASP A 574 24.87 15.01 -8.87
N LEU A 575 24.16 14.02 -8.30
CA LEU A 575 23.73 12.76 -8.92
C LEU A 575 24.87 11.95 -9.58
N ALA A 576 26.10 12.24 -9.22
CA ALA A 576 27.30 11.59 -9.76
C ALA A 576 28.21 11.02 -8.68
N SER A 577 28.45 11.79 -7.62
CA SER A 577 29.29 11.40 -6.49
C SER A 577 28.57 10.48 -5.51
N ALA A 578 29.34 9.87 -4.60
CA ALA A 578 28.79 9.00 -3.57
C ALA A 578 27.92 9.78 -2.58
N GLY A 579 26.69 9.36 -2.40
CA GLY A 579 25.80 9.87 -1.35
C GLY A 579 26.19 9.40 0.06
N ALA A 580 25.38 9.79 1.05
CA ALA A 580 25.51 9.38 2.45
C ALA A 580 25.54 7.85 2.64
N ASP A 581 25.89 7.41 3.85
CA ASP A 581 25.80 5.99 4.21
C ASP A 581 24.35 5.51 4.09
N LEU A 582 24.12 4.41 3.34
CA LEU A 582 22.79 3.90 3.06
C LEU A 582 22.50 2.60 3.83
N HIS A 583 21.61 2.67 4.80
CA HIS A 583 21.02 1.53 5.48
C HIS A 583 19.64 1.26 4.86
N ILE A 584 19.42 0.05 4.32
CA ILE A 584 18.18 -0.25 3.61
C ILE A 584 17.66 -1.65 3.92
N GLU A 585 16.38 -1.74 4.27
CA GLU A 585 15.72 -3.00 4.63
C GLU A 585 14.31 -3.06 4.00
N ASP A 586 13.87 -4.28 3.62
CA ASP A 586 12.51 -4.58 3.17
C ASP A 586 11.99 -3.58 2.11
N SER A 587 12.84 -3.19 1.16
CA SER A 587 12.56 -2.08 0.26
C SER A 587 12.73 -2.46 -1.20
N THR A 588 12.16 -1.64 -2.08
CA THR A 588 12.37 -1.76 -3.53
C THR A 588 12.94 -0.46 -4.07
N VAL A 589 14.09 -0.53 -4.70
CA VAL A 589 14.75 0.60 -5.35
C VAL A 589 14.71 0.40 -6.87
N VAL A 590 14.10 1.33 -7.58
CA VAL A 590 14.10 1.38 -9.05
C VAL A 590 15.04 2.46 -9.49
N GLY A 591 16.23 2.07 -9.97
CA GLY A 591 17.28 2.99 -10.40
C GLY A 591 18.64 2.71 -9.79
N LYS A 592 19.66 3.40 -10.31
CA LYS A 592 21.05 3.24 -9.89
C LYS A 592 21.33 3.83 -8.50
N VAL A 593 22.27 3.23 -7.78
CA VAL A 593 22.65 3.63 -6.41
C VAL A 593 24.15 3.84 -6.34
N HIS A 594 24.57 5.03 -5.88
CA HIS A 594 25.95 5.33 -5.52
C HIS A 594 26.03 5.89 -4.12
N THR A 595 26.61 5.17 -3.19
CA THR A 595 26.71 5.53 -1.78
C THR A 595 28.15 5.43 -1.27
N ARG A 596 28.44 6.13 -0.19
CA ARG A 596 29.74 6.02 0.52
C ARG A 596 29.92 4.62 1.09
N THR A 597 28.98 4.14 1.89
CA THR A 597 28.95 2.78 2.45
C THR A 597 27.52 2.21 2.47
N ILE A 598 27.42 0.88 2.56
CA ILE A 598 26.16 0.17 2.84
C ILE A 598 26.35 -0.56 4.17
N PRO A 599 26.05 0.07 5.32
CA PRO A 599 26.16 -0.60 6.62
C PRO A 599 25.33 -1.87 6.67
N LEU A 600 24.10 -1.84 6.17
CA LEU A 600 23.24 -3.00 6.00
C LEU A 600 22.30 -2.79 4.80
N ALA A 601 22.19 -3.81 3.95
CA ALA A 601 21.08 -3.99 3.04
C ALA A 601 20.49 -5.38 3.26
N SER A 602 19.19 -5.48 3.52
CA SER A 602 18.49 -6.75 3.78
C SER A 602 17.16 -6.80 3.05
N ASN A 603 16.77 -7.98 2.53
CA ASN A 603 15.47 -8.23 1.89
C ASN A 603 15.06 -7.21 0.82
N THR A 604 16.04 -6.60 0.14
CA THR A 604 15.82 -5.45 -0.75
C THR A 604 16.02 -5.82 -2.22
N ILE A 605 15.17 -5.29 -3.10
CA ILE A 605 15.35 -5.37 -4.55
C ILE A 605 15.99 -4.07 -5.03
N PHE A 606 17.20 -4.15 -5.60
CA PHE A 606 17.84 -3.06 -6.33
C PHE A 606 17.62 -3.26 -7.84
N PHE A 607 16.46 -2.84 -8.33
CA PHE A 607 16.11 -2.95 -9.74
C PHE A 607 16.79 -1.83 -10.54
N ALA A 608 18.06 -2.02 -10.80
CA ALA A 608 18.94 -1.04 -11.44
C ALA A 608 19.58 -1.61 -12.71
N ARG A 609 19.80 -0.76 -13.70
CA ARG A 609 20.47 -1.12 -14.94
C ARG A 609 21.45 -0.04 -15.34
N ARG A 610 22.61 -0.44 -15.81
CA ARG A 610 23.62 0.47 -16.33
C ARG A 610 23.43 0.64 -17.85
N PRO A 611 23.13 1.85 -18.34
CA PRO A 611 23.06 2.09 -19.78
C PRO A 611 24.43 1.94 -20.45
N TYR A 612 24.44 1.78 -21.76
CA TYR A 612 25.67 1.73 -22.53
C TYR A 612 26.46 3.04 -22.38
N ARG A 613 27.76 2.94 -22.10
CA ARG A 613 28.65 4.10 -21.82
C ARG A 613 28.35 4.87 -20.55
N ASP A 614 27.66 4.29 -19.58
CA ASP A 614 27.50 4.90 -18.28
C ASP A 614 28.87 5.16 -17.62
N PRO A 615 29.11 6.36 -17.05
CA PRO A 615 30.36 6.67 -16.36
C PRO A 615 30.56 5.87 -15.06
N TRP A 616 29.49 5.33 -14.49
CA TRP A 616 29.58 4.55 -13.26
C TRP A 616 30.11 3.13 -13.54
N PRO A 617 30.98 2.59 -12.64
CA PRO A 617 31.54 1.25 -12.79
C PRO A 617 30.49 0.14 -12.60
N ALA A 618 29.43 0.41 -11.84
CA ALA A 618 28.35 -0.53 -11.54
C ALA A 618 27.02 0.19 -11.32
N ALA A 619 25.90 -0.51 -11.50
CA ALA A 619 24.56 0.05 -11.27
C ALA A 619 24.28 0.28 -9.78
N VAL A 620 24.78 -0.60 -8.90
CA VAL A 620 24.79 -0.41 -7.44
C VAL A 620 26.24 -0.36 -7.00
N TRP A 621 26.65 0.78 -6.47
CA TRP A 621 28.04 1.04 -6.16
C TRP A 621 28.21 1.67 -4.76
N ALA A 622 28.95 0.93 -3.89
CA ALA A 622 29.45 1.44 -2.62
C ALA A 622 30.93 1.79 -2.76
N SER A 623 31.29 3.04 -2.47
CA SER A 623 32.68 3.52 -2.56
C SER A 623 33.61 2.80 -1.55
N ARG A 624 33.11 2.48 -0.35
CA ARG A 624 33.84 1.74 0.68
C ARG A 624 33.18 0.37 0.89
N ARG A 625 33.93 -0.71 0.57
CA ARG A 625 33.45 -2.10 0.59
C ARG A 625 33.88 -2.92 1.82
N GLN A 626 34.77 -2.37 2.65
CA GLN A 626 35.35 -3.11 3.77
C GLN A 626 34.42 -3.23 4.95
N THR A 627 33.43 -2.37 5.03
CA THR A 627 32.43 -2.33 6.12
C THR A 627 31.05 -2.52 5.56
N GLY A 628 30.19 -3.21 6.31
CA GLY A 628 28.80 -3.44 5.97
C GLY A 628 28.49 -4.84 5.44
N CYS A 629 27.23 -5.09 5.18
CA CYS A 629 26.69 -6.38 4.74
C CYS A 629 25.52 -6.18 3.80
N VAL A 630 25.45 -6.99 2.74
CA VAL A 630 24.29 -7.10 1.85
C VAL A 630 23.80 -8.53 1.90
N ARG A 631 22.56 -8.75 2.34
CA ARG A 631 22.01 -10.09 2.55
C ARG A 631 20.58 -10.20 2.04
N PHE A 632 20.21 -11.36 1.52
CA PHE A 632 18.86 -11.66 1.04
C PHE A 632 18.32 -10.61 0.06
N CYS A 633 19.21 -10.03 -0.77
CA CYS A 633 18.86 -8.98 -1.71
C CYS A 633 18.93 -9.47 -3.15
N TRP A 634 18.13 -8.85 -3.99
CA TRP A 634 18.33 -8.92 -5.43
C TRP A 634 19.06 -7.65 -5.91
N LEU A 635 20.15 -7.81 -6.66
CA LEU A 635 20.93 -6.70 -7.25
C LEU A 635 21.62 -7.17 -8.52
N PRO A 636 21.89 -6.29 -9.51
CA PRO A 636 22.67 -6.66 -10.70
C PRO A 636 23.98 -7.33 -10.31
N PHE A 637 24.37 -8.37 -11.04
CA PHE A 637 25.54 -9.18 -10.65
C PHE A 637 26.83 -8.37 -10.59
N ASP A 638 27.01 -7.42 -11.53
CA ASP A 638 28.19 -6.55 -11.63
C ASP A 638 28.26 -5.44 -10.54
N SER A 639 27.31 -5.41 -9.59
CA SER A 639 27.29 -4.42 -8.51
C SER A 639 28.53 -4.47 -7.62
N ILE A 640 29.01 -3.32 -7.19
CA ILE A 640 30.18 -3.13 -6.31
C ILE A 640 29.68 -2.82 -4.89
N THR A 641 29.63 -3.85 -4.05
CA THR A 641 29.02 -3.77 -2.70
C THR A 641 29.94 -4.37 -1.64
N PRO A 642 29.65 -4.18 -0.34
CA PRO A 642 30.23 -4.99 0.73
C PRO A 642 29.94 -6.49 0.54
N ARG A 643 30.35 -7.30 1.51
CA ARG A 643 30.18 -8.76 1.45
C ARG A 643 28.69 -9.11 1.26
N ARG A 644 28.42 -9.97 0.26
CA ARG A 644 27.09 -10.49 -0.03
C ARG A 644 26.86 -11.82 0.69
N TYR A 645 25.61 -12.01 1.18
CA TYR A 645 25.16 -13.26 1.78
C TYR A 645 23.78 -13.63 1.25
N LEU A 646 23.63 -14.79 0.63
CA LEU A 646 22.38 -15.29 0.01
C LEU A 646 21.68 -14.23 -0.86
N CYS A 647 22.46 -13.51 -1.68
CA CYS A 647 21.94 -12.54 -2.65
C CYS A 647 21.70 -13.18 -4.01
N LEU A 648 20.78 -12.65 -4.76
CA LEU A 648 20.43 -13.03 -6.12
C LEU A 648 20.88 -11.95 -7.12
N PRO A 649 21.30 -12.32 -8.33
CA PRO A 649 21.65 -13.66 -8.77
C PRO A 649 22.99 -14.15 -8.16
N PRO A 650 23.20 -15.48 -8.03
CA PRO A 650 24.45 -16.02 -7.51
C PRO A 650 25.62 -15.91 -8.50
N ASP A 651 25.34 -15.89 -9.80
CA ASP A 651 26.32 -15.80 -10.88
C ASP A 651 25.76 -15.00 -12.07
N ALA A 652 26.65 -14.53 -12.94
CA ALA A 652 26.27 -13.72 -14.11
C ALA A 652 25.41 -14.49 -15.13
N GLY A 653 25.55 -15.81 -15.21
CA GLY A 653 24.79 -16.62 -16.16
C GLY A 653 23.31 -16.79 -15.75
N SER A 654 23.02 -16.72 -14.47
CA SER A 654 21.68 -16.85 -13.93
C SER A 654 20.90 -15.53 -13.84
N GLU A 655 21.52 -14.38 -14.07
CA GLU A 655 20.89 -13.05 -13.90
C GLU A 655 19.64 -12.89 -14.76
N ALA A 656 19.69 -13.24 -16.03
CA ALA A 656 18.54 -13.11 -16.92
C ALA A 656 17.35 -13.98 -16.49
N ALA A 657 17.62 -15.18 -15.96
CA ALA A 657 16.60 -16.11 -15.50
C ALA A 657 16.02 -15.70 -14.11
N LEU A 658 16.80 -14.99 -13.29
CA LEU A 658 16.43 -14.56 -11.93
C LEU A 658 16.11 -13.07 -11.86
N THR A 659 15.75 -12.43 -12.97
CA THR A 659 15.37 -11.02 -12.97
C THR A 659 13.97 -10.83 -12.36
N PRO A 660 13.76 -9.88 -11.41
CA PRO A 660 12.45 -9.54 -10.88
C PRO A 660 11.51 -9.05 -11.99
N LYS A 661 10.26 -9.49 -11.92
CA LYS A 661 9.19 -9.01 -12.79
C LYS A 661 8.11 -8.41 -11.92
N PHE A 662 7.59 -7.27 -12.30
CA PHE A 662 6.58 -6.54 -11.55
C PHE A 662 5.25 -6.51 -12.29
N ILE A 663 4.15 -6.38 -11.54
CA ILE A 663 2.82 -6.13 -12.11
C ILE A 663 2.80 -4.77 -12.81
N SER A 664 3.33 -3.73 -12.15
CA SER A 664 3.56 -2.41 -12.72
C SER A 664 4.73 -1.73 -12.01
N LEU A 665 5.53 -0.97 -12.74
CA LEU A 665 6.52 -0.03 -12.20
C LEU A 665 6.08 1.43 -12.38
N ARG A 666 4.84 1.65 -12.83
CA ARG A 666 4.30 2.99 -13.03
C ARG A 666 3.54 3.42 -11.79
N PHE A 667 3.97 4.51 -11.17
CA PHE A 667 3.30 5.09 -10.00
C PHE A 667 1.83 5.42 -10.31
N GLY A 668 0.93 5.19 -9.34
CA GLY A 668 -0.51 5.39 -9.50
C GLY A 668 -1.26 4.22 -10.17
N GLN A 669 -0.54 3.22 -10.71
CA GLN A 669 -1.18 2.01 -11.22
C GLN A 669 -1.38 0.96 -10.12
N PRO A 670 -2.50 0.22 -10.13
CA PRO A 670 -2.70 -0.91 -9.22
C PRO A 670 -1.58 -1.95 -9.37
N GLY A 671 -1.09 -2.45 -8.24
CA GLY A 671 0.03 -3.39 -8.24
C GLY A 671 1.40 -2.74 -8.51
N TYR A 672 1.54 -1.43 -8.26
CA TYR A 672 2.80 -0.70 -8.33
C TYR A 672 3.88 -1.37 -7.46
N ALA A 673 5.03 -1.66 -8.06
CA ALA A 673 6.16 -2.39 -7.48
C ALA A 673 5.84 -3.79 -6.91
N LEU A 674 4.63 -4.35 -7.18
CA LEU A 674 4.24 -5.68 -6.76
C LEU A 674 4.83 -6.72 -7.72
N LEU A 675 5.46 -7.77 -7.17
CA LEU A 675 6.03 -8.85 -7.97
C LEU A 675 4.95 -9.59 -8.77
N SER A 676 5.23 -9.88 -10.03
CA SER A 676 4.36 -10.69 -10.88
C SER A 676 4.34 -12.15 -10.43
N GLY A 677 3.25 -12.86 -10.70
CA GLY A 677 3.11 -14.27 -10.32
C GLY A 677 4.07 -15.23 -11.04
N ASP A 678 4.68 -14.81 -12.14
CA ASP A 678 5.66 -15.59 -12.91
C ASP A 678 7.14 -15.28 -12.56
N VAL A 679 7.36 -14.59 -11.43
CA VAL A 679 8.70 -14.36 -10.89
C VAL A 679 9.30 -15.69 -10.42
N PRO A 680 10.62 -15.91 -10.62
CA PRO A 680 11.29 -17.09 -10.12
C PRO A 680 11.10 -17.33 -8.63
N LEU A 681 10.90 -18.60 -8.23
CA LEU A 681 10.70 -18.99 -6.82
C LEU A 681 11.81 -18.52 -5.89
N ALA A 682 13.05 -18.42 -6.39
CA ALA A 682 14.17 -17.90 -5.61
C ALA A 682 13.96 -16.45 -5.14
N ILE A 683 13.18 -15.65 -5.86
CA ILE A 683 12.80 -14.27 -5.47
C ILE A 683 11.60 -14.30 -4.53
N TRP A 684 10.64 -15.22 -4.79
CA TRP A 684 9.48 -15.42 -3.95
C TRP A 684 9.82 -15.93 -2.53
N HIS A 685 10.93 -16.65 -2.37
CA HIS A 685 11.38 -17.23 -1.11
C HIS A 685 12.78 -16.74 -0.70
N GLY A 686 13.24 -15.66 -1.31
CA GLY A 686 14.62 -15.22 -1.15
C GLY A 686 14.89 -14.32 0.05
N ALA A 687 13.87 -13.95 0.83
CA ALA A 687 14.04 -13.16 2.04
C ALA A 687 14.53 -14.01 3.23
N ASP A 688 14.95 -13.37 4.29
CA ASP A 688 15.53 -14.02 5.50
C ASP A 688 14.55 -14.95 6.22
N ASN A 689 13.25 -14.65 6.18
CA ASN A 689 12.18 -15.48 6.74
C ASN A 689 11.54 -16.45 5.73
N GLY A 690 12.07 -16.53 4.49
CA GLY A 690 11.52 -17.35 3.41
C GLY A 690 10.35 -16.73 2.66
N SER A 691 10.02 -15.45 2.90
CA SER A 691 9.04 -14.71 2.13
C SER A 691 9.66 -14.02 0.91
N GLN A 692 8.86 -13.24 0.19
CA GLN A 692 9.32 -12.50 -0.99
C GLN A 692 10.28 -11.37 -0.62
N ILE A 693 11.29 -11.15 -1.48
CA ILE A 693 12.21 -10.00 -1.37
C ILE A 693 11.48 -8.71 -1.78
N GLY A 694 11.88 -7.58 -1.22
CA GLY A 694 11.43 -6.25 -1.61
C GLY A 694 10.38 -5.64 -0.69
N VAL A 695 9.82 -4.51 -1.09
CA VAL A 695 8.95 -3.68 -0.25
C VAL A 695 7.72 -4.40 0.31
N TYR A 696 7.25 -5.43 -0.37
CA TYR A 696 6.10 -6.22 0.07
C TYR A 696 6.50 -7.46 0.91
N HIS A 697 7.74 -7.51 1.40
CA HIS A 697 8.23 -8.57 2.29
C HIS A 697 7.29 -8.79 3.49
N GLN A 698 6.86 -7.73 4.15
CA GLN A 698 6.02 -7.79 5.35
C GLN A 698 4.60 -8.35 5.11
N ILE A 699 4.12 -8.42 3.86
CA ILE A 699 2.81 -9.02 3.54
C ILE A 699 2.85 -10.54 3.72
N GLN A 700 4.03 -11.15 3.71
CA GLN A 700 4.25 -12.60 3.87
C GLN A 700 3.33 -13.43 2.93
N GLU A 701 3.28 -13.04 1.66
CA GLU A 701 2.35 -13.63 0.69
C GLU A 701 2.60 -15.12 0.45
N THR A 702 3.87 -15.51 0.48
CA THR A 702 4.30 -16.91 0.32
C THR A 702 3.82 -17.79 1.45
N GLU A 703 3.90 -17.31 2.69
CA GLU A 703 3.38 -18.00 3.88
C GLU A 703 1.86 -18.09 3.83
N ALA A 704 1.17 -17.02 3.41
CA ALA A 704 -0.27 -17.04 3.23
C ALA A 704 -0.71 -18.10 2.23
N VAL A 705 -0.04 -18.19 1.08
CA VAL A 705 -0.30 -19.24 0.07
C VAL A 705 0.00 -20.63 0.63
N ARG A 706 1.12 -20.80 1.34
CA ARG A 706 1.48 -22.06 1.98
C ARG A 706 0.44 -22.50 3.02
N ASN A 707 -0.02 -21.58 3.85
CA ASN A 707 -1.08 -21.86 4.83
C ASN A 707 -2.37 -22.31 4.16
N VAL A 708 -2.76 -21.67 3.05
CA VAL A 708 -3.90 -22.10 2.23
C VAL A 708 -3.68 -23.49 1.66
N GLN A 709 -2.48 -23.83 1.16
CA GLN A 709 -2.15 -25.15 0.65
C GLN A 709 -2.25 -26.25 1.72
N LEU A 710 -1.88 -25.92 2.96
CA LEU A 710 -1.97 -26.86 4.09
C LEU A 710 -3.41 -27.01 4.58
N ARG A 711 -4.18 -25.93 4.61
CA ARG A 711 -5.52 -25.91 5.20
C ARG A 711 -6.64 -26.34 4.23
N ALA A 712 -6.59 -25.92 2.96
CA ALA A 712 -7.65 -26.20 2.00
C ALA A 712 -7.96 -27.71 1.84
N PRO A 713 -6.97 -28.63 1.79
CA PRO A 713 -7.24 -30.07 1.68
C PRO A 713 -8.06 -30.65 2.83
N GLU A 714 -8.01 -30.05 4.02
CA GLU A 714 -8.81 -30.51 5.16
C GLU A 714 -10.32 -30.31 4.92
N TYR A 715 -10.69 -29.34 4.08
CA TYR A 715 -12.08 -28.96 3.83
C TYR A 715 -12.58 -29.34 2.44
N LEU A 716 -11.72 -29.90 1.58
CA LEU A 716 -12.12 -30.41 0.28
C LEU A 716 -12.84 -31.75 0.39
N PRO A 717 -13.75 -32.07 -0.54
CA PRO A 717 -14.25 -33.41 -0.75
C PRO A 717 -13.11 -34.38 -1.07
N VAL A 718 -13.29 -35.66 -0.68
CA VAL A 718 -12.29 -36.72 -0.93
C VAL A 718 -12.00 -36.84 -2.43
N ALA A 719 -10.71 -36.90 -2.77
CA ALA A 719 -10.18 -37.04 -4.13
C ALA A 719 -10.26 -35.81 -5.03
N LEU A 720 -10.75 -34.66 -4.55
CA LEU A 720 -10.64 -33.41 -5.28
C LEU A 720 -9.33 -32.69 -4.98
N GLU A 721 -8.75 -32.09 -6.02
CA GLU A 721 -7.53 -31.28 -5.93
C GLU A 721 -7.89 -29.80 -6.10
N SER A 722 -7.24 -28.93 -5.29
CA SER A 722 -7.35 -27.50 -5.45
C SER A 722 -6.11 -26.90 -6.13
N GLY A 723 -6.32 -25.88 -6.94
CA GLY A 723 -5.27 -25.00 -7.46
C GLY A 723 -5.44 -23.58 -6.92
N ILE A 724 -4.36 -22.88 -6.62
CA ILE A 724 -4.38 -21.51 -6.11
C ILE A 724 -3.99 -20.56 -7.23
N PHE A 725 -4.77 -19.50 -7.40
CA PHE A 725 -4.57 -18.45 -8.42
C PHE A 725 -4.53 -17.09 -7.75
N LEU A 726 -3.45 -16.35 -7.97
CA LEU A 726 -3.26 -15.00 -7.42
C LEU A 726 -3.75 -13.93 -8.41
N HIS A 727 -4.50 -12.94 -7.94
CA HIS A 727 -4.99 -11.83 -8.75
C HIS A 727 -4.50 -10.47 -8.20
N PRO A 728 -3.89 -9.60 -9.04
CA PRO A 728 -3.39 -9.87 -10.39
C PRO A 728 -2.14 -10.77 -10.37
N SER A 729 -2.02 -11.66 -11.34
CA SER A 729 -0.87 -12.57 -11.48
C SER A 729 0.16 -12.05 -12.47
N HIS A 730 -0.31 -11.37 -13.49
CA HIS A 730 0.49 -10.76 -14.57
C HIS A 730 0.24 -9.26 -14.62
N PRO A 731 1.09 -8.50 -15.32
CA PRO A 731 0.83 -7.10 -15.63
C PRO A 731 -0.61 -6.94 -16.08
N LEU A 732 -1.32 -6.02 -15.46
CA LEU A 732 -2.75 -5.81 -15.72
C LEU A 732 -2.89 -5.63 -17.24
N GLN A 733 -3.64 -6.52 -17.89
CA GLN A 733 -3.82 -6.54 -19.36
C GLN A 733 -4.26 -5.19 -19.94
N ARG A 734 -4.66 -4.25 -19.10
CA ARG A 734 -5.00 -2.88 -19.46
C ARG A 734 -3.79 -2.00 -19.80
N GLU A 735 -2.59 -2.31 -19.32
CA GLU A 735 -1.36 -1.73 -19.89
C GLU A 735 -1.07 -2.31 -21.29
N GLY A 736 -1.54 -3.53 -21.57
CA GLY A 736 -1.41 -4.25 -22.84
C GLY A 736 -2.67 -4.28 -23.70
N ARG A 737 -3.81 -3.75 -23.27
CA ARG A 737 -4.90 -3.43 -24.16
C ARG A 737 -4.43 -2.30 -25.04
N LEU A 738 -3.79 -2.76 -26.13
CA LEU A 738 -3.34 -1.97 -27.26
C LEU A 738 -2.91 -0.60 -26.76
N PRO A 739 -1.64 -0.25 -26.81
CA PRO A 739 -1.32 1.16 -26.81
C PRO A 739 -2.40 1.71 -27.72
N SER A 740 -3.23 2.59 -27.21
CA SER A 740 -4.27 3.16 -28.03
C SER A 740 -3.62 3.33 -29.38
N ILE A 741 -4.02 2.47 -30.37
CA ILE A 741 -3.58 2.67 -31.73
C ILE A 741 -4.26 3.95 -32.16
N VAL A 742 -3.84 5.03 -31.53
CA VAL A 742 -3.98 6.36 -32.02
C VAL A 742 -2.79 6.50 -32.94
N TYR A 743 -3.03 5.98 -34.17
CA TYR A 743 -2.19 6.28 -35.32
C TYR A 743 -0.67 6.09 -35.08
N GLY A 744 -0.22 4.84 -34.95
CA GLY A 744 1.12 4.45 -35.38
C GLY A 744 2.32 5.06 -34.65
N ARG A 745 2.20 5.60 -33.45
CA ARG A 745 3.33 6.01 -32.60
C ARG A 745 3.29 5.28 -31.27
N LEU A 746 4.20 4.31 -31.14
CA LEU A 746 4.71 3.88 -29.85
C LEU A 746 5.24 5.13 -29.13
N VAL A 747 4.72 5.46 -27.95
CA VAL A 747 5.34 6.45 -27.07
C VAL A 747 6.68 5.84 -26.66
N PRO A 748 7.82 6.45 -27.01
CA PRO A 748 9.10 5.95 -26.57
C PRO A 748 9.16 5.97 -25.03
N PRO A 749 9.88 5.04 -24.41
CA PRO A 749 10.21 5.11 -22.99
C PRO A 749 10.87 6.47 -22.68
N PRO A 750 10.74 7.00 -21.44
CA PRO A 750 11.35 8.26 -21.09
C PRO A 750 12.83 8.27 -21.47
N GLN A 751 13.28 9.36 -22.06
CA GLN A 751 14.56 9.52 -22.76
C GLN A 751 15.84 9.37 -21.90
N CYS A 752 15.76 8.81 -20.70
CA CYS A 752 16.96 8.50 -19.89
C CYS A 752 17.80 7.33 -20.46
N CYS A 753 17.26 6.54 -21.39
CA CYS A 753 17.94 5.43 -22.03
C CYS A 753 17.82 5.58 -23.55
N ASP A 754 18.84 6.10 -24.21
CA ASP A 754 19.02 5.95 -25.65
C ASP A 754 19.30 4.45 -25.94
N ASP A 755 18.24 3.66 -26.09
CA ASP A 755 18.32 2.28 -26.56
C ASP A 755 18.51 2.29 -28.09
N THR A 756 19.75 2.49 -28.53
CA THR A 756 20.15 2.24 -29.92
C THR A 756 20.49 0.78 -30.19
N ASP A 757 20.22 -0.13 -29.27
CA ASP A 757 20.46 -1.55 -29.42
C ASP A 757 19.18 -2.24 -29.91
N ASN A 758 18.97 -2.21 -31.23
CA ASN A 758 17.84 -2.81 -31.95
C ASN A 758 17.83 -4.36 -31.97
N ASP A 759 18.78 -5.03 -31.31
CA ASP A 759 18.97 -6.49 -31.39
C ASP A 759 18.67 -7.26 -30.08
N ARG A 760 18.09 -6.63 -29.04
CA ARG A 760 17.62 -7.37 -27.87
C ARG A 760 16.11 -7.23 -27.74
N PRO A 761 15.39 -8.34 -27.46
CA PRO A 761 13.95 -8.28 -27.31
C PRO A 761 13.60 -7.27 -26.22
N SER A 762 12.80 -6.28 -26.58
CA SER A 762 12.23 -5.31 -25.64
C SER A 762 11.59 -6.07 -24.49
N PHE A 763 11.89 -5.72 -23.26
CA PHE A 763 11.29 -6.31 -22.05
C PHE A 763 9.77 -6.09 -21.93
N TYR A 764 9.16 -5.47 -22.90
CA TYR A 764 7.73 -5.44 -23.16
C TYR A 764 7.35 -6.51 -24.20
N GLY A 765 7.68 -7.77 -23.88
CA GLY A 765 7.30 -8.91 -24.70
C GLY A 765 5.78 -9.09 -24.64
N ILE A 766 5.11 -8.69 -25.71
CA ILE A 766 3.77 -9.14 -26.05
C ILE A 766 3.86 -10.67 -26.20
N GLY A 767 3.50 -11.39 -25.15
CA GLY A 767 3.24 -12.81 -25.23
C GLY A 767 1.99 -13.05 -26.07
N THR A 768 2.12 -13.11 -27.37
CA THR A 768 1.16 -13.74 -28.25
C THR A 768 1.11 -15.22 -27.90
N ALA A 769 0.24 -15.60 -26.98
CA ALA A 769 -0.27 -16.97 -26.93
C ALA A 769 -1.46 -17.05 -27.89
N LEU A 770 -1.18 -17.34 -29.13
CA LEU A 770 -2.14 -17.92 -30.06
C LEU A 770 -2.26 -19.42 -29.75
N ILE A 771 -3.51 -19.85 -29.50
CA ILE A 771 -4.10 -21.19 -29.41
C ILE A 771 -3.85 -21.95 -28.13
#